data_c6a1e611ade6977f78ce74c368008207
#
_entry.id   c6a1e611ade6977f78ce74c368008207
#
_cell.length_a   1.000
_cell.length_b   1.000
_cell.length_c   1.000
_cell.angle_alpha   90.00
_cell.angle_beta   90.00
_cell.angle_gamma   90.00
#
_symmetry.space_group_name_H-M   'P 1'
#
loop_
_entity.id
_entity.type
_entity.pdbx_description
1 polymer ?
#
loop_
_entity_poly.entity_id
_entity_poly.type
_entity_poly.pdbx_seq_one_letter_code
_entity_poly.pdbx_strand_id
1 'polypeptide(L)'
;MAPGKVPAKKSARAWDALKPPLAEWILDAVSTMGFAQMTPVQAATIPHFMGNKDVVVEAVTGSGKTLSFLIPIVQRLLRLDEPTKRHHVAAIIVSPTRELAAQIHTVLLSLLQFHAPSAELLPRLKDDEKRPSTAVPVVVPQLLVGGTTTPAQDLSFFMRHSPNLLISSPGRLVELLASPHVHCPQSSFEMLVLDEADRLLDLGFKQDLQGIISHLPKQRRTGLFSASVSEAVSEIIRVGLRNPVKIEVRVKMKDGGVLEDRKTPASLQMAYMVKPASQKLPALSQLMERLPIRPQRSIVFLSTCAAVDYFQHVLPLVLPDGFALVPLHGKHPAKVRERNFNKFLTSVSPTILLTTDLAARGLDIPQVDLVVQVDAPSDPKVFIHRSGRAGRAGRKGLAVVMLHPGREEDYVRFLEVRKTPIIPLARPEISVSDEEVRSATQKFRKLVKTDRALYDKAQKAFVSWVRSYGAHQATSIFRASDLDWADLAEAWGLLRMPRMPELKTWEGDKMLGEKIDWDTFAYKEKAREQARLEALEAERTGAADNKREDMKRKRKKNEAWSGKLEKEDVRVERREKRRKKREAERSANMTEDEKVKQMELEALIAQVRRQNQEKEQEKEKAASKDDEFEGFDD
;
A
#
# COMPACT_ATOMS: atom_id res chain seq x y z
N MET A 1 -57.96 -14.60 -28.39
CA MET A 1 -57.32 -14.15 -27.12
C MET A 1 -55.91 -14.70 -27.11
N ALA A 2 -54.93 -13.82 -27.26
CA ALA A 2 -53.52 -14.17 -27.15
C ALA A 2 -53.15 -14.38 -25.67
N PRO A 3 -52.32 -15.42 -25.33
CA PRO A 3 -51.92 -15.63 -23.94
C PRO A 3 -51.02 -14.51 -23.48
N GLY A 4 -51.43 -13.81 -22.39
CA GLY A 4 -50.68 -12.75 -21.76
C GLY A 4 -49.28 -13.23 -21.34
N LYS A 5 -48.26 -12.57 -21.83
CA LYS A 5 -46.88 -12.76 -21.37
C LYS A 5 -46.80 -12.48 -19.86
N VAL A 6 -46.63 -13.51 -19.07
CA VAL A 6 -46.29 -13.40 -17.65
C VAL A 6 -45.00 -12.58 -17.56
N PRO A 7 -44.92 -11.47 -16.82
CA PRO A 7 -43.71 -10.70 -16.69
C PRO A 7 -42.62 -11.56 -16.02
N ALA A 8 -41.52 -11.74 -16.71
CA ALA A 8 -40.38 -12.50 -16.19
C ALA A 8 -39.97 -11.90 -14.84
N LYS A 9 -39.92 -12.73 -13.79
CA LYS A 9 -39.41 -12.28 -12.46
C LYS A 9 -38.05 -11.63 -12.65
N LYS A 10 -37.96 -10.33 -12.41
CA LYS A 10 -36.70 -9.60 -12.44
C LYS A 10 -35.69 -10.29 -11.53
N SER A 11 -34.45 -10.47 -12.02
CA SER A 11 -33.37 -11.03 -11.22
C SER A 11 -33.17 -10.18 -9.96
N ALA A 12 -33.02 -10.82 -8.81
CA ALA A 12 -32.71 -10.12 -7.54
C ALA A 12 -31.42 -9.28 -7.59
N ARG A 13 -30.61 -9.42 -8.66
CA ARG A 13 -29.38 -8.67 -8.92
C ARG A 13 -29.52 -7.62 -10.04
N ALA A 14 -30.73 -7.36 -10.50
CA ALA A 14 -30.99 -6.26 -11.42
C ALA A 14 -30.84 -4.91 -10.72
N TRP A 15 -30.19 -3.93 -11.36
CA TRP A 15 -29.95 -2.61 -10.78
C TRP A 15 -31.23 -1.86 -10.45
N ASP A 16 -32.26 -2.03 -11.25
CA ASP A 16 -33.59 -1.43 -11.09
C ASP A 16 -34.47 -2.14 -10.04
N ALA A 17 -34.00 -3.25 -9.45
CA ALA A 17 -34.68 -3.95 -8.37
C ALA A 17 -34.33 -3.42 -6.97
N LEU A 18 -33.38 -2.49 -6.87
CA LEU A 18 -32.94 -1.94 -5.59
C LEU A 18 -34.03 -1.12 -4.89
N LYS A 19 -34.06 -1.23 -3.56
CA LYS A 19 -34.91 -0.43 -2.67
C LYS A 19 -34.04 0.22 -1.59
N PRO A 20 -33.98 1.57 -1.50
CA PRO A 20 -34.63 2.55 -2.39
C PRO A 20 -34.08 2.52 -3.82
N PRO A 21 -34.87 2.99 -4.83
CA PRO A 21 -34.41 2.93 -6.23
C PRO A 21 -33.21 3.86 -6.47
N LEU A 22 -32.37 3.49 -7.42
CA LEU A 22 -31.30 4.34 -7.90
C LEU A 22 -31.87 5.45 -8.80
N ALA A 23 -31.16 6.58 -8.86
CA ALA A 23 -31.44 7.62 -9.83
C ALA A 23 -31.19 7.11 -11.26
N GLU A 24 -31.97 7.57 -12.25
CA GLU A 24 -31.91 7.11 -13.64
C GLU A 24 -30.50 7.25 -14.23
N TRP A 25 -29.86 8.39 -14.02
CA TRP A 25 -28.51 8.63 -14.51
C TRP A 25 -27.47 7.62 -13.96
N ILE A 26 -27.68 7.05 -12.75
CA ILE A 26 -26.81 5.97 -12.22
C ILE A 26 -27.08 4.66 -12.99
N LEU A 27 -28.32 4.37 -13.33
CA LEU A 27 -28.66 3.20 -14.15
C LEU A 27 -28.02 3.30 -15.54
N ASP A 28 -28.05 4.47 -16.15
CA ASP A 28 -27.41 4.76 -17.43
C ASP A 28 -25.88 4.61 -17.33
N ALA A 29 -25.29 5.13 -16.25
CA ALA A 29 -23.86 5.02 -16.00
C ALA A 29 -23.40 3.56 -15.88
N VAL A 30 -24.05 2.76 -15.02
CA VAL A 30 -23.65 1.35 -14.82
C VAL A 30 -23.89 0.51 -16.07
N SER A 31 -24.95 0.79 -16.84
CA SER A 31 -25.22 0.15 -18.13
C SER A 31 -24.12 0.46 -19.15
N THR A 32 -23.76 1.74 -19.30
CA THR A 32 -22.71 2.18 -20.23
C THR A 32 -21.33 1.65 -19.84
N MET A 33 -21.07 1.49 -18.53
CA MET A 33 -19.86 0.83 -18.03
C MET A 33 -19.84 -0.69 -18.26
N GLY A 34 -20.90 -1.27 -18.84
CA GLY A 34 -20.99 -2.69 -19.17
C GLY A 34 -21.41 -3.60 -18.01
N PHE A 35 -21.95 -3.05 -16.93
CA PHE A 35 -22.41 -3.83 -15.76
C PHE A 35 -23.89 -4.19 -15.88
N ALA A 36 -24.19 -5.28 -16.59
CA ALA A 36 -25.58 -5.72 -16.81
C ALA A 36 -26.32 -6.09 -15.51
N GLN A 37 -25.63 -6.59 -14.51
CA GLN A 37 -26.19 -7.00 -13.21
C GLN A 37 -25.22 -6.67 -12.08
N MET A 38 -25.78 -6.44 -10.89
CA MET A 38 -25.00 -6.28 -9.66
C MET A 38 -24.23 -7.56 -9.32
N THR A 39 -23.03 -7.39 -8.80
CA THR A 39 -22.32 -8.48 -8.13
C THR A 39 -23.03 -8.83 -6.82
N PRO A 40 -22.81 -10.03 -6.25
CA PRO A 40 -23.37 -10.39 -4.94
C PRO A 40 -23.03 -9.38 -3.83
N VAL A 41 -21.81 -8.83 -3.85
CA VAL A 41 -21.36 -7.80 -2.89
C VAL A 41 -22.16 -6.51 -3.06
N GLN A 42 -22.36 -6.05 -4.28
CA GLN A 42 -23.15 -4.85 -4.57
C GLN A 42 -24.61 -5.01 -4.15
N ALA A 43 -25.23 -6.13 -4.52
CA ALA A 43 -26.62 -6.41 -4.16
C ALA A 43 -26.85 -6.48 -2.64
N ALA A 44 -25.88 -7.00 -1.88
CA ALA A 44 -25.97 -7.09 -0.44
C ALA A 44 -25.63 -5.76 0.27
N THR A 45 -24.69 -4.97 -0.28
CA THR A 45 -24.17 -3.78 0.42
C THR A 45 -24.97 -2.52 0.15
N ILE A 46 -25.29 -2.25 -1.12
CA ILE A 46 -25.91 -0.99 -1.54
C ILE A 46 -27.20 -0.66 -0.77
N PRO A 47 -28.17 -1.59 -0.61
CA PRO A 47 -29.41 -1.29 0.10
C PRO A 47 -29.19 -0.88 1.55
N HIS A 48 -28.30 -1.57 2.27
CA HIS A 48 -28.01 -1.26 3.66
C HIS A 48 -27.28 0.07 3.83
N PHE A 49 -26.29 0.33 2.99
CA PHE A 49 -25.48 1.54 3.09
C PHE A 49 -26.27 2.78 2.64
N MET A 50 -27.18 2.64 1.66
CA MET A 50 -28.17 3.68 1.33
C MET A 50 -29.23 3.84 2.43
N GLY A 51 -29.61 2.76 3.12
CA GLY A 51 -30.62 2.71 4.18
C GLY A 51 -30.12 3.17 5.55
N ASN A 52 -29.10 4.01 5.63
CA ASN A 52 -28.55 4.57 6.86
C ASN A 52 -27.97 3.55 7.86
N LYS A 53 -27.43 2.43 7.40
CA LYS A 53 -26.71 1.46 8.23
C LYS A 53 -25.21 1.59 8.01
N ASP A 54 -24.44 1.42 9.08
CA ASP A 54 -23.02 1.14 8.95
C ASP A 54 -22.84 -0.26 8.40
N VAL A 55 -21.81 -0.49 7.59
CA VAL A 55 -21.56 -1.77 6.96
C VAL A 55 -20.12 -2.23 7.15
N VAL A 56 -19.95 -3.52 7.40
CA VAL A 56 -18.65 -4.22 7.36
C VAL A 56 -18.73 -5.26 6.25
N VAL A 57 -17.99 -5.05 5.20
CA VAL A 57 -18.04 -5.89 4.00
C VAL A 57 -16.76 -6.70 3.91
N GLU A 58 -16.88 -8.01 4.10
CA GLU A 58 -15.79 -8.96 3.87
C GLU A 58 -15.96 -9.59 2.49
N ALA A 59 -15.09 -9.17 1.56
CA ALA A 59 -15.15 -9.64 0.19
C ALA A 59 -13.78 -9.53 -0.49
N VAL A 60 -13.47 -10.53 -1.32
CA VAL A 60 -12.23 -10.59 -2.10
C VAL A 60 -12.07 -9.41 -3.07
N THR A 61 -10.84 -9.16 -3.51
CA THR A 61 -10.58 -8.15 -4.56
C THR A 61 -11.24 -8.56 -5.87
N GLY A 62 -11.74 -7.56 -6.63
CA GLY A 62 -12.45 -7.80 -7.89
C GLY A 62 -13.93 -8.20 -7.73
N SER A 63 -14.47 -8.21 -6.51
CA SER A 63 -15.89 -8.52 -6.24
C SER A 63 -16.85 -7.35 -6.50
N GLY A 64 -16.36 -6.18 -6.93
CA GLY A 64 -17.18 -4.99 -7.20
C GLY A 64 -17.38 -4.05 -6.02
N LYS A 65 -16.51 -4.09 -5.00
CA LYS A 65 -16.57 -3.23 -3.80
C LYS A 65 -16.62 -1.75 -4.12
N THR A 66 -15.86 -1.27 -5.10
CA THR A 66 -15.76 0.16 -5.43
C THR A 66 -17.11 0.78 -5.73
N LEU A 67 -17.91 0.21 -6.61
CA LEU A 67 -19.25 0.72 -6.89
C LEU A 67 -20.22 0.51 -5.73
N SER A 68 -20.00 -0.52 -4.88
CA SER A 68 -20.86 -0.77 -3.73
C SER A 68 -20.81 0.32 -2.66
N PHE A 69 -19.74 1.15 -2.62
CA PHE A 69 -19.69 2.34 -1.78
C PHE A 69 -19.82 3.66 -2.55
N LEU A 70 -19.33 3.76 -3.79
CA LEU A 70 -19.46 5.00 -4.57
C LEU A 70 -20.90 5.36 -4.87
N ILE A 71 -21.71 4.38 -5.31
CA ILE A 71 -23.14 4.61 -5.62
C ILE A 71 -23.90 5.16 -4.40
N PRO A 72 -23.87 4.52 -3.20
CA PRO A 72 -24.48 5.08 -2.01
C PRO A 72 -24.00 6.49 -1.64
N ILE A 73 -22.69 6.75 -1.71
CA ILE A 73 -22.14 8.08 -1.40
C ILE A 73 -22.71 9.12 -2.35
N VAL A 74 -22.57 8.92 -3.65
CA VAL A 74 -22.98 9.90 -4.65
C VAL A 74 -24.49 10.13 -4.57
N GLN A 75 -25.29 9.06 -4.49
CA GLN A 75 -26.74 9.18 -4.37
C GLN A 75 -27.17 9.90 -3.08
N ARG A 76 -26.44 9.69 -1.97
CA ARG A 76 -26.71 10.39 -0.72
C ARG A 76 -26.41 11.87 -0.82
N LEU A 77 -25.25 12.25 -1.36
CA LEU A 77 -24.83 13.65 -1.49
C LEU A 77 -25.72 14.43 -2.45
N LEU A 78 -26.26 13.80 -3.49
CA LEU A 78 -27.16 14.45 -4.46
C LEU A 78 -28.61 14.49 -4.03
N ARG A 79 -28.99 13.78 -2.94
CA ARG A 79 -30.32 13.83 -2.33
C ARG A 79 -30.41 14.76 -1.12
N LEU A 80 -29.38 15.54 -0.83
CA LEU A 80 -29.41 16.57 0.19
C LEU A 80 -30.39 17.66 -0.25
N ASP A 81 -31.17 18.18 0.69
CA ASP A 81 -32.15 19.24 0.42
C ASP A 81 -31.47 20.55 -0.01
N GLU A 82 -30.26 20.79 0.51
CA GLU A 82 -29.42 21.95 0.18
C GLU A 82 -28.02 21.52 -0.29
N PRO A 83 -27.39 22.28 -1.19
CA PRO A 83 -26.02 22.08 -1.56
C PRO A 83 -25.07 22.16 -0.36
N THR A 84 -24.04 21.31 -0.34
CA THR A 84 -23.02 21.35 0.72
C THR A 84 -22.37 22.74 0.78
N LYS A 85 -22.32 23.33 1.98
CA LYS A 85 -21.71 24.66 2.21
C LYS A 85 -20.26 24.71 1.81
N ARG A 86 -19.75 25.91 1.51
CA ARG A 86 -18.33 26.08 1.16
C ARG A 86 -17.43 25.59 2.29
N HIS A 87 -16.32 24.92 1.90
CA HIS A 87 -15.32 24.34 2.82
C HIS A 87 -15.85 23.25 3.75
N HIS A 88 -17.08 22.75 3.50
CA HIS A 88 -17.62 21.59 4.20
C HIS A 88 -17.38 20.32 3.38
N VAL A 89 -16.84 19.32 4.04
CA VAL A 89 -16.67 17.96 3.50
C VAL A 89 -17.89 17.14 3.90
N ALA A 90 -18.50 16.46 2.93
CA ALA A 90 -19.70 15.64 3.17
C ALA A 90 -19.36 14.13 3.18
N ALA A 91 -18.33 13.70 2.46
CA ALA A 91 -17.89 12.31 2.49
C ALA A 91 -16.38 12.18 2.32
N ILE A 92 -15.83 11.11 2.92
CA ILE A 92 -14.40 10.78 2.85
C ILE A 92 -14.24 9.29 2.53
N ILE A 93 -13.35 9.00 1.60
CA ILE A 93 -12.90 7.63 1.27
C ILE A 93 -11.40 7.54 1.58
N VAL A 94 -11.03 6.64 2.48
CA VAL A 94 -9.65 6.38 2.86
C VAL A 94 -9.17 5.10 2.22
N SER A 95 -8.06 5.17 1.51
CA SER A 95 -7.43 4.04 0.80
C SER A 95 -5.96 3.87 1.21
N PRO A 96 -5.43 2.64 1.32
CA PRO A 96 -4.07 2.40 1.81
C PRO A 96 -2.97 2.85 0.85
N THR A 97 -3.26 2.93 -0.44
CA THR A 97 -2.25 3.27 -1.46
C THR A 97 -2.73 4.40 -2.36
N ARG A 98 -1.75 5.14 -2.89
CA ARG A 98 -1.99 6.27 -3.82
C ARG A 98 -2.67 5.80 -5.10
N GLU A 99 -2.22 4.67 -5.60
CA GLU A 99 -2.69 4.06 -6.83
C GLU A 99 -4.17 3.64 -6.70
N LEU A 100 -4.54 3.01 -5.59
CA LEU A 100 -5.94 2.63 -5.34
C LEU A 100 -6.82 3.87 -5.17
N ALA A 101 -6.36 4.88 -4.43
CA ALA A 101 -7.09 6.15 -4.30
C ALA A 101 -7.32 6.81 -5.68
N ALA A 102 -6.30 6.81 -6.55
CA ALA A 102 -6.42 7.35 -7.91
C ALA A 102 -7.40 6.54 -8.77
N GLN A 103 -7.41 5.20 -8.65
CA GLN A 103 -8.38 4.36 -9.36
C GLN A 103 -9.83 4.60 -8.88
N ILE A 104 -10.04 4.70 -7.57
CA ILE A 104 -11.36 5.06 -7.01
C ILE A 104 -11.81 6.41 -7.55
N HIS A 105 -10.91 7.38 -7.59
CA HIS A 105 -11.18 8.72 -8.14
C HIS A 105 -11.55 8.65 -9.63
N THR A 106 -10.83 7.88 -10.44
CA THR A 106 -11.14 7.70 -11.86
C THR A 106 -12.53 7.08 -12.06
N VAL A 107 -12.88 6.02 -11.31
CA VAL A 107 -14.22 5.41 -11.36
C VAL A 107 -15.29 6.41 -10.95
N LEU A 108 -15.05 7.21 -9.92
CA LEU A 108 -15.97 8.27 -9.49
C LEU A 108 -16.16 9.31 -10.60
N LEU A 109 -15.09 9.79 -11.23
CA LEU A 109 -15.19 10.74 -12.35
C LEU A 109 -16.01 10.17 -13.51
N SER A 110 -15.79 8.89 -13.87
CA SER A 110 -16.57 8.21 -14.90
C SER A 110 -18.06 8.12 -14.55
N LEU A 111 -18.39 7.90 -13.26
CA LEU A 111 -19.77 7.90 -12.79
C LEU A 111 -20.39 9.30 -12.84
N LEU A 112 -19.66 10.33 -12.41
CA LEU A 112 -20.15 11.71 -12.35
C LEU A 112 -20.36 12.35 -13.72
N GLN A 113 -19.75 11.82 -14.79
CA GLN A 113 -20.01 12.28 -16.18
C GLN A 113 -21.47 12.12 -16.59
N PHE A 114 -22.22 11.21 -15.96
CA PHE A 114 -23.65 11.00 -16.22
C PHE A 114 -24.56 11.92 -15.40
N HIS A 115 -24.03 12.65 -14.42
CA HIS A 115 -24.78 13.65 -13.65
C HIS A 115 -24.48 15.05 -14.18
N ALA A 116 -25.32 15.60 -15.03
CA ALA A 116 -25.08 16.85 -15.75
C ALA A 116 -24.54 18.00 -14.90
N PRO A 117 -25.16 18.37 -13.71
CA PRO A 117 -24.63 19.47 -12.90
C PRO A 117 -23.23 19.23 -12.33
N SER A 118 -22.87 17.98 -12.00
CA SER A 118 -21.51 17.64 -11.56
C SER A 118 -20.54 17.58 -12.73
N ALA A 119 -20.95 17.02 -13.88
CA ALA A 119 -20.14 16.89 -15.09
C ALA A 119 -19.67 18.25 -15.63
N GLU A 120 -20.52 19.27 -15.60
CA GLU A 120 -20.19 20.64 -16.01
C GLU A 120 -19.08 21.29 -15.16
N LEU A 121 -18.98 20.86 -13.89
CA LEU A 121 -17.96 21.39 -12.99
C LEU A 121 -16.61 20.70 -13.12
N LEU A 122 -16.55 19.43 -13.55
CA LEU A 122 -15.32 18.65 -13.59
C LEU A 122 -14.19 19.28 -14.44
N PRO A 123 -14.45 19.85 -15.64
CA PRO A 123 -13.41 20.53 -16.42
C PRO A 123 -12.84 21.75 -15.68
N ARG A 124 -13.70 22.54 -15.02
CA ARG A 124 -13.33 23.75 -14.28
C ARG A 124 -12.46 23.48 -13.05
N LEU A 125 -12.42 22.25 -12.54
CA LEU A 125 -11.51 21.87 -11.44
C LEU A 125 -10.02 21.89 -11.84
N LYS A 126 -9.73 22.01 -13.13
CA LYS A 126 -8.36 22.15 -13.66
C LYS A 126 -7.92 23.62 -13.75
N ASP A 127 -8.88 24.53 -13.70
CA ASP A 127 -8.64 25.95 -13.84
C ASP A 127 -8.24 26.57 -12.49
N ASP A 128 -7.56 27.70 -12.55
CA ASP A 128 -7.16 28.45 -11.37
C ASP A 128 -8.29 29.33 -10.78
N GLU A 129 -9.46 29.29 -11.35
CA GLU A 129 -10.62 30.07 -10.93
C GLU A 129 -11.39 29.41 -9.77
N LYS A 130 -12.05 30.22 -8.95
CA LYS A 130 -12.93 29.74 -7.89
C LYS A 130 -14.18 29.08 -8.49
N ARG A 131 -14.56 27.93 -7.92
CA ARG A 131 -15.79 27.25 -8.33
C ARG A 131 -17.01 28.17 -8.16
N PRO A 132 -17.89 28.29 -9.15
CA PRO A 132 -19.16 29.01 -9.02
C PRO A 132 -20.06 28.36 -7.98
N SER A 133 -20.96 29.15 -7.39
CA SER A 133 -22.03 28.64 -6.52
C SER A 133 -23.04 27.86 -7.37
N THR A 134 -23.56 26.75 -6.84
CA THR A 134 -24.59 25.94 -7.51
C THR A 134 -25.85 25.95 -6.70
N ALA A 135 -27.01 26.10 -7.36
CA ALA A 135 -28.32 26.06 -6.72
C ALA A 135 -28.76 24.62 -6.35
N VAL A 136 -28.19 23.62 -7.03
CA VAL A 136 -28.51 22.20 -6.82
C VAL A 136 -27.33 21.48 -6.19
N PRO A 137 -27.58 20.39 -5.44
CA PRO A 137 -26.51 19.54 -4.93
C PRO A 137 -25.62 18.99 -6.06
N VAL A 138 -24.31 19.04 -5.86
CA VAL A 138 -23.27 18.53 -6.78
C VAL A 138 -22.21 17.78 -6.01
N VAL A 139 -21.54 16.86 -6.67
CA VAL A 139 -20.36 16.16 -6.13
C VAL A 139 -19.11 16.73 -6.74
N VAL A 140 -18.23 17.26 -5.88
CA VAL A 140 -16.92 17.81 -6.27
C VAL A 140 -15.85 17.01 -5.57
N PRO A 141 -15.14 16.13 -6.31
CA PRO A 141 -14.11 15.28 -5.73
C PRO A 141 -12.76 15.98 -5.62
N GLN A 142 -11.98 15.61 -4.60
CA GLN A 142 -10.55 15.90 -4.52
C GLN A 142 -9.78 14.62 -4.21
N LEU A 143 -8.72 14.37 -4.99
CA LEU A 143 -7.77 13.29 -4.76
C LEU A 143 -6.58 13.82 -3.93
N LEU A 144 -6.36 13.23 -2.75
CA LEU A 144 -5.32 13.63 -1.80
C LEU A 144 -4.27 12.51 -1.66
N VAL A 145 -3.22 12.56 -2.46
CA VAL A 145 -2.16 11.55 -2.46
C VAL A 145 -0.78 12.22 -2.42
N GLY A 146 0.10 11.69 -1.58
CA GLY A 146 1.45 12.23 -1.46
C GLY A 146 2.30 11.98 -2.72
N GLY A 147 3.25 12.89 -3.00
CA GLY A 147 4.25 12.72 -4.07
C GLY A 147 3.85 13.24 -5.44
N THR A 148 2.61 13.68 -5.65
CA THR A 148 2.16 14.42 -6.84
C THR A 148 1.99 15.90 -6.54
N THR A 149 1.36 16.22 -5.42
CA THR A 149 1.10 17.57 -4.92
C THR A 149 1.72 17.78 -3.54
N THR A 150 1.92 19.02 -3.15
CA THR A 150 2.33 19.40 -1.79
C THR A 150 1.11 19.62 -0.91
N PRO A 151 1.22 19.56 0.44
CA PRO A 151 0.09 19.89 1.34
C PRO A 151 -0.50 21.28 1.10
N ALA A 152 0.35 22.25 0.77
CA ALA A 152 -0.09 23.63 0.46
C ALA A 152 -0.90 23.70 -0.84
N GLN A 153 -0.53 22.92 -1.85
CA GLN A 153 -1.29 22.83 -3.10
C GLN A 153 -2.64 22.15 -2.88
N ASP A 154 -2.68 21.09 -2.06
CA ASP A 154 -3.93 20.39 -1.72
C ASP A 154 -4.90 21.32 -0.99
N LEU A 155 -4.40 22.11 -0.02
CA LEU A 155 -5.20 23.10 0.71
C LEU A 155 -5.64 24.24 -0.22
N SER A 156 -4.77 24.72 -1.11
CA SER A 156 -5.11 25.75 -2.10
C SER A 156 -6.23 25.29 -3.02
N PHE A 157 -6.17 24.04 -3.50
CA PHE A 157 -7.25 23.43 -4.30
C PHE A 157 -8.55 23.35 -3.49
N PHE A 158 -8.48 22.91 -2.23
CA PHE A 158 -9.64 22.81 -1.35
C PHE A 158 -10.31 24.18 -1.16
N MET A 159 -9.54 25.22 -0.85
CA MET A 159 -10.05 26.59 -0.67
C MET A 159 -10.68 27.16 -1.94
N ARG A 160 -10.15 26.82 -3.09
CA ARG A 160 -10.59 27.34 -4.40
C ARG A 160 -11.86 26.66 -4.87
N HIS A 161 -11.87 25.32 -4.86
CA HIS A 161 -12.96 24.52 -5.44
C HIS A 161 -13.95 23.99 -4.44
N SER A 162 -13.64 24.04 -3.14
CA SER A 162 -14.53 23.57 -2.06
C SER A 162 -15.08 22.16 -2.31
N PRO A 163 -14.22 21.14 -2.46
CA PRO A 163 -14.66 19.76 -2.68
C PRO A 163 -15.43 19.24 -1.48
N ASN A 164 -16.48 18.47 -1.75
CA ASN A 164 -17.32 17.85 -0.72
C ASN A 164 -17.11 16.34 -0.60
N LEU A 165 -16.33 15.73 -1.50
CA LEU A 165 -15.94 14.33 -1.44
C LEU A 165 -14.41 14.21 -1.55
N LEU A 166 -13.76 13.72 -0.48
CA LEU A 166 -12.32 13.51 -0.44
C LEU A 166 -11.98 12.03 -0.63
N ILE A 167 -11.03 11.74 -1.52
CA ILE A 167 -10.44 10.42 -1.71
C ILE A 167 -8.97 10.52 -1.36
N SER A 168 -8.51 9.80 -0.33
CA SER A 168 -7.21 10.08 0.26
C SER A 168 -6.46 8.85 0.75
N SER A 169 -5.13 8.98 0.81
CA SER A 169 -4.30 8.15 1.69
C SER A 169 -4.27 8.74 3.11
N PRO A 170 -4.13 7.90 4.19
CA PRO A 170 -4.31 8.35 5.56
C PRO A 170 -3.50 9.58 5.96
N GLY A 171 -2.17 9.56 5.80
CA GLY A 171 -1.31 10.65 6.23
C GLY A 171 -1.64 12.00 5.57
N ARG A 172 -2.03 11.98 4.28
CA ARG A 172 -2.40 13.21 3.56
C ARG A 172 -3.73 13.79 4.03
N LEU A 173 -4.64 12.91 4.40
CA LEU A 173 -5.93 13.32 4.95
C LEU A 173 -5.77 13.97 6.33
N VAL A 174 -4.94 13.38 7.21
CA VAL A 174 -4.64 13.97 8.51
C VAL A 174 -4.05 15.37 8.37
N GLU A 175 -3.12 15.57 7.41
CA GLU A 175 -2.53 16.89 7.12
C GLU A 175 -3.60 17.93 6.70
N LEU A 176 -4.55 17.53 5.85
CA LEU A 176 -5.61 18.43 5.38
C LEU A 176 -6.63 18.72 6.49
N LEU A 177 -7.08 17.70 7.24
CA LEU A 177 -8.05 17.86 8.33
C LEU A 177 -7.53 18.69 9.51
N ALA A 178 -6.21 18.78 9.67
CA ALA A 178 -5.59 19.65 10.67
C ALA A 178 -5.68 21.16 10.32
N SER A 179 -6.15 21.49 9.10
CA SER A 179 -6.36 22.89 8.70
C SER A 179 -7.64 23.47 9.31
N PRO A 180 -7.62 24.68 9.87
CA PRO A 180 -8.81 25.33 10.41
C PRO A 180 -9.86 25.70 9.35
N HIS A 181 -9.50 25.59 8.07
CA HIS A 181 -10.39 25.92 6.94
C HIS A 181 -11.19 24.72 6.43
N VAL A 182 -10.92 23.52 6.94
CA VAL A 182 -11.61 22.29 6.50
C VAL A 182 -12.61 21.88 7.57
N HIS A 183 -13.87 21.87 7.22
CA HIS A 183 -14.95 21.63 8.16
C HIS A 183 -15.69 20.31 7.85
N CYS A 184 -15.83 19.47 8.87
CA CYS A 184 -16.62 18.24 8.82
C CYS A 184 -17.72 18.27 9.91
N PRO A 185 -18.64 19.26 9.89
CA PRO A 185 -19.65 19.39 10.95
C PRO A 185 -20.71 18.30 10.81
N GLN A 186 -21.35 17.96 11.93
CA GLN A 186 -22.41 16.95 11.99
C GLN A 186 -23.59 17.23 11.05
N SER A 187 -23.85 18.50 10.75
CA SER A 187 -24.93 18.92 9.87
C SER A 187 -24.71 18.63 8.38
N SER A 188 -23.48 18.38 7.95
CA SER A 188 -23.16 18.18 6.53
C SER A 188 -22.30 16.95 6.25
N PHE A 189 -21.68 16.34 7.27
CA PHE A 189 -20.85 15.16 7.08
C PHE A 189 -21.68 13.88 7.10
N GLU A 190 -21.74 13.18 6.00
CA GLU A 190 -22.62 12.03 5.80
C GLU A 190 -21.90 10.68 5.95
N MET A 191 -20.78 10.50 5.23
CA MET A 191 -20.23 9.16 5.05
C MET A 191 -18.71 9.10 5.16
N LEU A 192 -18.22 8.06 5.84
CA LEU A 192 -16.82 7.64 5.86
C LEU A 192 -16.70 6.24 5.28
N VAL A 193 -15.78 6.04 4.35
CA VAL A 193 -15.41 4.71 3.83
C VAL A 193 -13.96 4.43 4.11
N LEU A 194 -13.67 3.25 4.68
CA LEU A 194 -12.34 2.69 4.85
C LEU A 194 -12.21 1.51 3.89
N ASP A 195 -11.48 1.71 2.79
CA ASP A 195 -11.26 0.65 1.79
C ASP A 195 -9.95 -0.09 2.07
N GLU A 196 -9.96 -1.42 1.85
CA GLU A 196 -8.87 -2.33 2.23
C GLU A 196 -8.37 -2.10 3.66
N ALA A 197 -9.31 -2.14 4.63
CA ALA A 197 -9.05 -1.80 6.03
C ALA A 197 -7.97 -2.69 6.67
N ASP A 198 -7.88 -3.97 6.31
CA ASP A 198 -6.81 -4.87 6.71
C ASP A 198 -5.43 -4.33 6.25
N ARG A 199 -5.37 -3.82 5.03
CA ARG A 199 -4.14 -3.25 4.48
C ARG A 199 -3.75 -1.91 5.11
N LEU A 200 -4.73 -1.07 5.43
CA LEU A 200 -4.50 0.18 6.17
C LEU A 200 -3.76 -0.10 7.50
N LEU A 201 -4.15 -1.16 8.20
CA LEU A 201 -3.52 -1.56 9.45
C LEU A 201 -2.15 -2.22 9.26
N ASP A 202 -2.01 -3.12 8.28
CA ASP A 202 -0.74 -3.78 7.95
C ASP A 202 0.35 -2.77 7.58
N LEU A 203 -0.01 -1.63 6.99
CA LEU A 203 0.91 -0.55 6.65
C LEU A 203 1.21 0.40 7.82
N GLY A 204 0.63 0.16 8.99
CA GLY A 204 0.90 0.93 10.21
C GLY A 204 0.09 2.22 10.36
N PHE A 205 -0.97 2.43 9.57
CA PHE A 205 -1.81 3.63 9.62
C PHE A 205 -2.82 3.66 10.78
N LYS A 206 -2.64 2.80 11.82
CA LYS A 206 -3.58 2.76 12.95
C LYS A 206 -3.75 4.13 13.62
N GLN A 207 -2.66 4.83 13.88
CA GLN A 207 -2.68 6.16 14.51
C GLN A 207 -3.34 7.21 13.61
N ASP A 208 -3.02 7.20 12.32
CA ASP A 208 -3.65 8.12 11.35
C ASP A 208 -5.16 7.90 11.27
N LEU A 209 -5.61 6.64 11.23
CA LEU A 209 -7.03 6.30 11.21
C LEU A 209 -7.75 6.75 12.49
N GLN A 210 -7.15 6.56 13.66
CA GLN A 210 -7.69 7.06 14.91
C GLN A 210 -7.78 8.59 14.92
N GLY A 211 -6.75 9.28 14.41
CA GLY A 211 -6.75 10.71 14.22
C GLY A 211 -7.87 11.18 13.28
N ILE A 212 -8.04 10.54 12.12
CA ILE A 212 -9.12 10.85 11.18
C ILE A 212 -10.49 10.66 11.85
N ILE A 213 -10.72 9.51 12.49
CA ILE A 213 -12.00 9.19 13.14
C ILE A 213 -12.34 10.22 14.24
N SER A 214 -11.34 10.72 14.98
CA SER A 214 -11.54 11.71 16.05
C SER A 214 -11.91 13.09 15.53
N HIS A 215 -11.49 13.47 14.31
CA HIS A 215 -11.87 14.75 13.67
C HIS A 215 -13.29 14.73 13.08
N LEU A 216 -13.88 13.54 12.91
CA LEU A 216 -15.16 13.39 12.25
C LEU A 216 -16.32 13.31 13.25
N PRO A 217 -17.53 13.83 12.91
CA PRO A 217 -18.68 13.74 13.78
C PRO A 217 -19.06 12.29 14.07
N LYS A 218 -19.57 12.04 15.29
CA LYS A 218 -19.98 10.70 15.70
C LYS A 218 -21.21 10.21 14.93
N GLN A 219 -22.11 11.11 14.56
CA GLN A 219 -23.31 10.78 13.75
C GLN A 219 -22.95 10.82 12.26
N ARG A 220 -22.32 9.76 11.78
CA ARG A 220 -22.02 9.52 10.36
C ARG A 220 -22.36 8.10 10.00
N ARG A 221 -22.39 7.77 8.72
CA ARG A 221 -22.39 6.38 8.23
C ARG A 221 -20.97 5.96 7.91
N THR A 222 -20.59 4.80 8.39
CA THR A 222 -19.25 4.27 8.15
C THR A 222 -19.33 2.94 7.41
N GLY A 223 -18.66 2.85 6.27
CA GLY A 223 -18.46 1.62 5.50
C GLY A 223 -17.02 1.13 5.63
N LEU A 224 -16.83 -0.08 6.14
CA LEU A 224 -15.54 -0.73 6.21
C LEU A 224 -15.51 -1.88 5.21
N PHE A 225 -14.58 -1.80 4.26
CA PHE A 225 -14.39 -2.80 3.21
C PHE A 225 -13.03 -3.46 3.39
N SER A 226 -13.02 -4.79 3.49
CA SER A 226 -11.80 -5.56 3.74
C SER A 226 -11.86 -6.92 3.04
N ALA A 227 -10.71 -7.50 2.75
CA ALA A 227 -10.65 -8.89 2.30
C ALA A 227 -10.66 -9.87 3.47
N SER A 228 -10.30 -9.42 4.68
CA SER A 228 -10.34 -10.21 5.91
C SER A 228 -10.66 -9.33 7.11
N VAL A 229 -11.42 -9.87 8.07
CA VAL A 229 -11.70 -9.21 9.35
C VAL A 229 -10.79 -9.80 10.41
N SER A 230 -9.63 -9.16 10.62
CA SER A 230 -8.68 -9.51 11.67
C SER A 230 -9.08 -8.88 13.01
N GLU A 231 -8.40 -9.27 14.11
CA GLU A 231 -8.60 -8.67 15.43
C GLU A 231 -8.36 -7.16 15.42
N ALA A 232 -7.31 -6.72 14.74
CA ALA A 232 -7.01 -5.30 14.58
C ALA A 232 -8.09 -4.54 13.79
N VAL A 233 -8.68 -5.16 12.77
CA VAL A 233 -9.85 -4.60 12.04
C VAL A 233 -11.05 -4.55 12.97
N SER A 234 -11.26 -5.56 13.81
CA SER A 234 -12.35 -5.59 14.81
C SER A 234 -12.24 -4.47 15.84
N GLU A 235 -11.03 -4.04 16.18
CA GLU A 235 -10.79 -2.87 17.04
C GLU A 235 -11.28 -1.58 16.38
N ILE A 236 -10.97 -1.36 15.08
CA ILE A 236 -11.48 -0.20 14.33
C ILE A 236 -13.00 -0.25 14.21
N ILE A 237 -13.58 -1.42 14.00
CA ILE A 237 -15.04 -1.59 13.96
C ILE A 237 -15.66 -1.08 15.27
N ARG A 238 -15.10 -1.44 16.43
CA ARG A 238 -15.60 -1.01 17.74
C ARG A 238 -15.52 0.50 17.96
N VAL A 239 -14.48 1.14 17.48
CA VAL A 239 -14.26 2.59 17.68
C VAL A 239 -14.99 3.44 16.64
N GLY A 240 -15.05 2.96 15.40
CA GLY A 240 -15.47 3.74 14.23
C GLY A 240 -16.89 3.51 13.74
N LEU A 241 -17.52 2.37 14.07
CA LEU A 241 -18.82 1.96 13.53
C LEU A 241 -19.87 1.78 14.62
N ARG A 242 -21.15 1.95 14.24
CA ARG A 242 -22.30 1.82 15.14
C ARG A 242 -23.22 0.70 14.66
N ASN A 243 -23.27 -0.40 15.40
CA ASN A 243 -24.10 -1.57 15.09
C ASN A 243 -24.09 -1.93 13.61
N PRO A 244 -22.92 -2.21 13.01
CA PRO A 244 -22.79 -2.39 11.57
C PRO A 244 -23.44 -3.69 11.10
N VAL A 245 -24.00 -3.67 9.90
CA VAL A 245 -24.42 -4.88 9.19
C VAL A 245 -23.17 -5.55 8.64
N LYS A 246 -22.92 -6.79 9.06
CA LYS A 246 -21.82 -7.61 8.55
C LYS A 246 -22.29 -8.32 7.28
N ILE A 247 -21.55 -8.12 6.20
CA ILE A 247 -21.81 -8.68 4.88
C ILE A 247 -20.60 -9.54 4.48
N GLU A 248 -20.78 -10.85 4.50
CA GLU A 248 -19.81 -11.81 4.02
C GLU A 248 -20.33 -12.42 2.72
N VAL A 249 -19.60 -12.22 1.64
CA VAL A 249 -19.95 -12.84 0.36
C VAL A 249 -19.03 -14.01 0.10
N ARG A 250 -19.58 -15.21 0.22
CA ARG A 250 -18.90 -16.49 -0.02
C ARG A 250 -19.29 -17.02 -1.39
N VAL A 251 -18.32 -17.49 -2.14
CA VAL A 251 -18.58 -18.17 -3.41
C VAL A 251 -18.87 -19.64 -3.13
N LYS A 252 -20.13 -20.04 -3.32
CA LYS A 252 -20.52 -21.45 -3.21
C LYS A 252 -20.26 -22.15 -4.55
N MET A 253 -19.43 -23.17 -4.56
CA MET A 253 -19.25 -24.07 -5.70
C MET A 253 -19.92 -25.41 -5.44
N LYS A 254 -20.58 -25.96 -6.47
CA LYS A 254 -21.08 -27.34 -6.49
C LYS A 254 -20.00 -28.20 -7.14
N ASP A 255 -19.10 -28.77 -6.38
CA ASP A 255 -18.30 -29.90 -6.79
C ASP A 255 -18.76 -31.10 -5.98
N GLY A 256 -19.34 -32.11 -6.67
CA GLY A 256 -19.64 -33.42 -6.09
C GLY A 256 -20.54 -33.47 -4.85
N GLY A 257 -21.38 -32.46 -4.60
CA GLY A 257 -22.33 -32.47 -3.47
C GLY A 257 -21.79 -31.83 -2.18
N VAL A 258 -20.53 -31.40 -2.12
CA VAL A 258 -19.94 -30.71 -0.97
C VAL A 258 -19.85 -29.21 -1.25
N LEU A 259 -20.43 -28.40 -0.36
CA LEU A 259 -20.32 -26.94 -0.38
C LEU A 259 -18.99 -26.54 0.26
N GLU A 260 -17.96 -26.28 -0.54
CA GLU A 260 -16.69 -25.72 -0.05
C GLU A 260 -16.70 -24.19 -0.04
N ASP A 261 -16.43 -23.61 1.10
CA ASP A 261 -16.19 -22.17 1.26
C ASP A 261 -14.79 -21.80 0.76
N ARG A 262 -14.64 -21.41 -0.51
CA ARG A 262 -13.36 -20.95 -1.06
C ARG A 262 -13.26 -19.43 -1.00
N LYS A 263 -12.08 -18.92 -0.58
CA LYS A 263 -11.75 -17.50 -0.55
C LYS A 263 -11.29 -16.94 -1.92
N THR A 264 -11.30 -17.78 -2.96
CA THR A 264 -10.77 -17.45 -4.29
C THR A 264 -11.80 -17.72 -5.40
N PRO A 265 -11.76 -16.96 -6.52
CA PRO A 265 -12.64 -17.20 -7.66
C PRO A 265 -12.49 -18.61 -8.22
N ALA A 266 -13.59 -19.18 -8.71
CA ALA A 266 -13.60 -20.49 -9.37
C ALA A 266 -12.70 -20.59 -10.61
N SER A 267 -12.50 -19.47 -11.28
CA SER A 267 -11.66 -19.33 -12.48
C SER A 267 -10.15 -19.29 -12.19
N LEU A 268 -9.75 -19.22 -10.91
CA LEU A 268 -8.35 -19.12 -10.50
C LEU A 268 -7.83 -20.52 -10.11
N GLN A 269 -6.84 -21.01 -10.83
CA GLN A 269 -6.06 -22.18 -10.45
C GLN A 269 -4.84 -21.71 -9.65
N MET A 270 -4.66 -22.25 -8.44
CA MET A 270 -3.49 -21.99 -7.61
C MET A 270 -2.61 -23.23 -7.53
N ALA A 271 -1.36 -23.09 -7.93
CA ALA A 271 -0.40 -24.20 -7.99
C ALA A 271 0.92 -23.84 -7.30
N TYR A 272 1.72 -24.85 -7.00
CA TYR A 272 3.08 -24.69 -6.50
C TYR A 272 4.08 -25.51 -7.29
N MET A 273 5.33 -25.07 -7.28
CA MET A 273 6.49 -25.80 -7.78
C MET A 273 7.57 -25.83 -6.69
N VAL A 274 8.17 -26.98 -6.47
CA VAL A 274 9.35 -27.12 -5.59
C VAL A 274 10.59 -27.08 -6.47
N LYS A 275 11.44 -26.07 -6.27
CA LYS A 275 12.67 -25.86 -7.04
C LYS A 275 13.77 -25.25 -6.15
N PRO A 276 15.03 -25.72 -6.26
CA PRO A 276 16.19 -25.01 -5.70
C PRO A 276 16.24 -23.56 -6.17
N ALA A 277 16.91 -22.70 -5.44
CA ALA A 277 16.96 -21.28 -5.76
C ALA A 277 17.50 -21.00 -7.16
N SER A 278 18.57 -21.68 -7.54
CA SER A 278 19.24 -21.55 -8.85
C SER A 278 18.33 -21.96 -10.02
N GLN A 279 17.38 -22.86 -9.79
CA GLN A 279 16.42 -23.31 -10.79
C GLN A 279 15.19 -22.42 -10.93
N LYS A 280 14.87 -21.53 -9.96
CA LYS A 280 13.61 -20.75 -9.96
C LYS A 280 13.47 -19.84 -11.19
N LEU A 281 14.52 -19.11 -11.58
CA LEU A 281 14.44 -18.22 -12.75
C LEU A 281 14.41 -18.97 -14.09
N PRO A 282 15.24 -20.01 -14.32
CA PRO A 282 15.08 -20.88 -15.48
C PRO A 282 13.69 -21.56 -15.54
N ALA A 283 13.15 -22.02 -14.41
CA ALA A 283 11.81 -22.59 -14.33
C ALA A 283 10.72 -21.57 -14.69
N LEU A 284 10.88 -20.32 -14.27
CA LEU A 284 10.00 -19.22 -14.68
C LEU A 284 10.03 -19.03 -16.20
N SER A 285 11.20 -19.06 -16.81
CA SER A 285 11.38 -18.97 -18.26
C SER A 285 10.64 -20.11 -18.98
N GLN A 286 10.89 -21.36 -18.58
CA GLN A 286 10.21 -22.54 -19.14
C GLN A 286 8.70 -22.49 -18.94
N LEU A 287 8.21 -22.01 -17.78
CA LEU A 287 6.79 -21.83 -17.53
C LEU A 287 6.16 -20.86 -18.53
N MET A 288 6.79 -19.72 -18.76
CA MET A 288 6.32 -18.70 -19.71
C MET A 288 6.27 -19.21 -21.16
N GLU A 289 7.22 -20.06 -21.52
CA GLU A 289 7.35 -20.62 -22.86
C GLU A 289 6.38 -21.80 -23.11
N ARG A 290 6.24 -22.71 -22.12
CA ARG A 290 5.53 -23.98 -22.28
C ARG A 290 4.03 -23.91 -21.95
N LEU A 291 3.52 -22.77 -21.46
CA LEU A 291 2.09 -22.61 -21.25
C LEU A 291 1.34 -22.77 -22.58
N PRO A 292 0.21 -23.52 -22.63
CA PRO A 292 -0.56 -23.75 -23.86
C PRO A 292 -1.01 -22.46 -24.56
N ILE A 293 -1.25 -21.42 -23.77
CA ILE A 293 -1.56 -20.08 -24.26
C ILE A 293 -0.52 -19.13 -23.67
N ARG A 294 0.19 -18.43 -24.53
CA ARG A 294 1.20 -17.44 -24.12
C ARG A 294 0.53 -16.33 -23.31
N PRO A 295 0.94 -16.12 -22.05
CA PRO A 295 0.31 -15.11 -21.21
C PRO A 295 0.63 -13.71 -21.74
N GLN A 296 -0.40 -12.90 -21.97
CA GLN A 296 -0.24 -11.51 -22.43
C GLN A 296 0.15 -10.60 -21.29
N ARG A 297 -0.41 -10.82 -20.10
CA ARG A 297 -0.05 -10.06 -18.90
C ARG A 297 0.26 -11.01 -17.76
N SER A 298 1.49 -10.89 -17.28
CA SER A 298 1.99 -11.69 -16.15
C SER A 298 2.46 -10.77 -15.03
N ILE A 299 2.27 -11.20 -13.79
CA ILE A 299 2.84 -10.52 -12.62
C ILE A 299 3.82 -11.47 -11.94
N VAL A 300 5.06 -11.01 -11.73
CA VAL A 300 6.08 -11.74 -10.99
C VAL A 300 6.36 -11.00 -9.68
N PHE A 301 6.06 -11.65 -8.57
CA PHE A 301 6.25 -11.11 -7.23
C PHE A 301 7.59 -11.51 -6.65
N LEU A 302 8.33 -10.51 -6.15
CA LEU A 302 9.54 -10.63 -5.36
C LEU A 302 9.33 -10.04 -3.96
N SER A 303 10.10 -10.49 -2.98
CA SER A 303 9.90 -10.11 -1.59
C SER A 303 10.31 -8.67 -1.27
N THR A 304 11.28 -8.07 -1.99
CA THR A 304 11.82 -6.75 -1.64
C THR A 304 11.96 -5.80 -2.83
N CYS A 305 11.86 -4.50 -2.56
CA CYS A 305 12.11 -3.47 -3.57
C CYS A 305 13.52 -3.55 -4.17
N ALA A 306 14.52 -3.91 -3.35
CA ALA A 306 15.90 -4.04 -3.82
C ALA A 306 16.07 -5.26 -4.75
N ALA A 307 15.30 -6.34 -4.53
CA ALA A 307 15.26 -7.47 -5.45
C ALA A 307 14.67 -7.07 -6.80
N VAL A 308 13.57 -6.30 -6.81
CA VAL A 308 13.00 -5.76 -8.06
C VAL A 308 14.01 -4.87 -8.79
N ASP A 309 14.71 -3.97 -8.07
CA ASP A 309 15.75 -3.10 -8.63
C ASP A 309 16.93 -3.87 -9.25
N TYR A 310 17.23 -5.05 -8.74
CA TYR A 310 18.28 -5.90 -9.27
C TYR A 310 17.78 -6.78 -10.41
N PHE A 311 16.72 -7.55 -10.18
CA PHE A 311 16.22 -8.54 -11.14
C PHE A 311 15.63 -7.91 -12.41
N GLN A 312 15.24 -6.63 -12.42
CA GLN A 312 14.88 -5.95 -13.66
C GLN A 312 16.01 -5.94 -14.71
N HIS A 313 17.27 -6.05 -14.27
CA HIS A 313 18.42 -6.11 -15.17
C HIS A 313 18.81 -7.54 -15.55
N VAL A 314 18.59 -8.49 -14.64
CA VAL A 314 19.07 -9.87 -14.76
C VAL A 314 18.01 -10.78 -15.41
N LEU A 315 16.75 -10.62 -15.05
CA LEU A 315 15.67 -11.47 -15.53
C LEU A 315 15.50 -11.48 -17.07
N PRO A 316 15.68 -10.37 -17.81
CA PRO A 316 15.62 -10.38 -19.27
C PRO A 316 16.61 -11.30 -19.96
N LEU A 317 17.71 -11.70 -19.28
CA LEU A 317 18.73 -12.60 -19.85
C LEU A 317 18.27 -14.06 -19.97
N VAL A 318 17.21 -14.42 -19.27
CA VAL A 318 16.68 -15.78 -19.23
C VAL A 318 15.22 -15.85 -19.69
N LEU A 319 14.53 -14.73 -19.83
CA LEU A 319 13.15 -14.73 -20.36
C LEU A 319 13.11 -15.13 -21.83
N PRO A 320 12.03 -15.79 -22.28
CA PRO A 320 11.83 -16.06 -23.70
C PRO A 320 11.68 -14.75 -24.49
N ASP A 321 12.04 -14.80 -25.77
CA ASP A 321 11.94 -13.63 -26.65
C ASP A 321 10.52 -13.09 -26.73
N GLY A 322 10.43 -11.77 -26.87
CA GLY A 322 9.17 -11.03 -27.05
C GLY A 322 8.38 -10.77 -25.78
N PHE A 323 8.95 -11.00 -24.59
CA PHE A 323 8.39 -10.52 -23.33
C PHE A 323 9.00 -9.17 -22.95
N ALA A 324 8.16 -8.18 -22.72
CA ALA A 324 8.57 -6.91 -22.13
C ALA A 324 8.56 -7.00 -20.60
N LEU A 325 9.55 -6.38 -19.92
CA LEU A 325 9.62 -6.32 -18.47
C LEU A 325 9.36 -4.90 -17.99
N VAL A 326 8.49 -4.76 -17.00
CA VAL A 326 8.15 -3.48 -16.37
C VAL A 326 8.33 -3.60 -14.84
N PRO A 327 9.32 -2.90 -14.24
CA PRO A 327 9.50 -2.92 -12.80
C PRO A 327 8.55 -1.96 -12.08
N LEU A 328 7.97 -2.38 -10.94
CA LEU A 328 7.10 -1.54 -10.12
C LEU A 328 7.30 -1.84 -8.64
N HIS A 329 7.74 -0.84 -7.85
CA HIS A 329 7.86 -0.99 -6.40
C HIS A 329 7.74 0.35 -5.66
N GLY A 330 7.51 0.31 -4.35
CA GLY A 330 7.18 1.47 -3.53
C GLY A 330 8.26 2.55 -3.42
N LYS A 331 9.53 2.22 -3.69
CA LYS A 331 10.65 3.18 -3.67
C LYS A 331 10.80 3.99 -4.96
N HIS A 332 10.13 3.61 -6.05
CA HIS A 332 10.10 4.44 -7.25
C HIS A 332 9.38 5.77 -6.98
N PRO A 333 9.85 6.89 -7.57
CA PRO A 333 9.11 8.15 -7.58
C PRO A 333 7.69 7.97 -8.14
N ALA A 334 6.72 8.76 -7.66
CA ALA A 334 5.31 8.62 -8.05
C ALA A 334 5.10 8.65 -9.57
N LYS A 335 5.73 9.61 -10.27
CA LYS A 335 5.67 9.73 -11.74
C LYS A 335 6.23 8.50 -12.48
N VAL A 336 7.29 7.88 -11.93
CA VAL A 336 7.88 6.66 -12.51
C VAL A 336 6.93 5.48 -12.31
N ARG A 337 6.30 5.36 -11.13
CA ARG A 337 5.32 4.30 -10.84
C ARG A 337 4.11 4.40 -11.76
N GLU A 338 3.56 5.60 -11.91
CA GLU A 338 2.44 5.86 -12.80
C GLU A 338 2.79 5.53 -14.26
N ARG A 339 3.93 6.01 -14.76
CA ARG A 339 4.41 5.70 -16.11
C ARG A 339 4.58 4.18 -16.33
N ASN A 340 5.23 3.49 -15.39
CA ASN A 340 5.47 2.06 -15.50
C ASN A 340 4.16 1.27 -15.41
N PHE A 341 3.26 1.66 -14.53
CA PHE A 341 1.95 1.04 -14.42
C PHE A 341 1.12 1.22 -15.69
N ASN A 342 1.06 2.43 -16.25
CA ASN A 342 0.39 2.70 -17.51
C ASN A 342 1.03 1.93 -18.67
N LYS A 343 2.38 1.84 -18.73
CA LYS A 343 3.08 1.02 -19.71
C LYS A 343 2.64 -0.45 -19.64
N PHE A 344 2.48 -1.00 -18.45
CA PHE A 344 1.98 -2.36 -18.27
C PHE A 344 0.52 -2.51 -18.72
N LEU A 345 -0.35 -1.55 -18.42
CA LEU A 345 -1.77 -1.60 -18.79
C LEU A 345 -2.01 -1.47 -20.29
N THR A 346 -1.23 -0.61 -20.97
CA THR A 346 -1.42 -0.28 -22.39
C THR A 346 -0.57 -1.12 -23.34
N SER A 347 0.29 -1.98 -22.82
CA SER A 347 1.16 -2.80 -23.67
C SER A 347 0.36 -3.74 -24.55
N VAL A 348 0.73 -3.80 -25.83
CA VAL A 348 0.17 -4.74 -26.81
C VAL A 348 0.94 -6.07 -26.83
N SER A 349 2.24 -6.02 -26.50
CA SER A 349 3.09 -7.20 -26.43
C SER A 349 2.96 -7.93 -25.07
N PRO A 350 3.28 -9.23 -25.01
CA PRO A 350 3.38 -9.97 -23.77
C PRO A 350 4.27 -9.23 -22.75
N THR A 351 3.72 -8.90 -21.59
CA THR A 351 4.40 -8.04 -20.62
C THR A 351 4.36 -8.61 -19.21
N ILE A 352 5.51 -8.56 -18.55
CA ILE A 352 5.70 -8.99 -17.18
C ILE A 352 5.82 -7.75 -16.28
N LEU A 353 4.96 -7.65 -15.29
CA LEU A 353 5.09 -6.70 -14.20
C LEU A 353 5.93 -7.34 -13.08
N LEU A 354 7.17 -6.90 -12.91
CA LEU A 354 8.04 -7.33 -11.83
C LEU A 354 7.83 -6.42 -10.62
N THR A 355 7.32 -6.98 -9.51
CA THR A 355 6.82 -6.13 -8.41
C THR A 355 6.97 -6.78 -7.04
N THR A 356 6.63 -6.00 -6.02
CA THR A 356 6.46 -6.42 -4.62
C THR A 356 4.98 -6.42 -4.25
N ASP A 357 4.66 -6.61 -2.96
CA ASP A 357 3.29 -6.53 -2.43
C ASP A 357 2.57 -5.20 -2.71
N LEU A 358 3.26 -4.22 -3.29
CA LEU A 358 2.61 -2.99 -3.78
C LEU A 358 1.50 -3.31 -4.79
N ALA A 359 1.72 -4.27 -5.69
CA ALA A 359 0.72 -4.67 -6.69
C ALA A 359 -0.18 -5.83 -6.23
N ALA A 360 0.01 -6.35 -5.00
CA ALA A 360 -0.79 -7.46 -4.49
C ALA A 360 -2.23 -7.06 -4.18
N ARG A 361 -2.46 -5.80 -3.79
CA ARG A 361 -3.77 -5.31 -3.36
C ARG A 361 -4.10 -3.97 -4.02
N GLY A 362 -5.38 -3.69 -4.18
CA GLY A 362 -5.90 -2.39 -4.54
C GLY A 362 -5.72 -1.94 -5.97
N LEU A 363 -4.75 -2.45 -6.70
CA LEU A 363 -4.60 -2.12 -8.10
C LEU A 363 -5.63 -2.89 -8.94
N ASP A 364 -6.44 -2.19 -9.70
CA ASP A 364 -7.25 -2.82 -10.72
C ASP A 364 -6.38 -3.07 -11.96
N ILE A 365 -5.83 -4.29 -11.98
CA ILE A 365 -5.05 -4.77 -13.12
C ILE A 365 -5.97 -5.70 -13.89
N PRO A 366 -6.52 -5.24 -15.02
CA PRO A 366 -7.38 -6.07 -15.84
C PRO A 366 -6.55 -7.15 -16.55
N GLN A 367 -7.15 -8.31 -16.76
CA GLN A 367 -6.66 -9.35 -17.68
C GLN A 367 -5.26 -9.90 -17.34
N VAL A 368 -4.98 -10.20 -16.07
CA VAL A 368 -3.76 -10.94 -15.69
C VAL A 368 -4.00 -12.43 -15.91
N ASP A 369 -3.18 -13.03 -16.77
CA ASP A 369 -3.28 -14.45 -17.14
C ASP A 369 -2.47 -15.32 -16.18
N LEU A 370 -1.30 -14.84 -15.77
CA LEU A 370 -0.33 -15.56 -14.96
C LEU A 370 0.18 -14.71 -13.80
N VAL A 371 0.16 -15.28 -12.61
CA VAL A 371 0.84 -14.74 -11.42
C VAL A 371 1.91 -15.72 -10.98
N VAL A 372 3.15 -15.28 -10.84
CA VAL A 372 4.22 -16.09 -10.26
C VAL A 372 4.75 -15.43 -9.00
N GLN A 373 4.75 -16.17 -7.91
CA GLN A 373 5.37 -15.79 -6.66
C GLN A 373 6.70 -16.53 -6.55
N VAL A 374 7.81 -15.87 -6.89
CA VAL A 374 9.16 -16.48 -6.81
C VAL A 374 9.51 -16.83 -5.37
N ASP A 375 9.00 -16.01 -4.45
CA ASP A 375 9.05 -16.26 -3.01
C ASP A 375 7.64 -16.20 -2.42
N ALA A 376 7.35 -17.05 -1.44
CA ALA A 376 6.16 -16.93 -0.62
C ALA A 376 6.13 -15.56 0.09
N PRO A 377 4.96 -14.90 0.21
CA PRO A 377 4.87 -13.63 0.91
C PRO A 377 5.15 -13.79 2.40
N SER A 378 5.87 -12.85 3.02
CA SER A 378 6.19 -12.87 4.45
C SER A 378 4.96 -12.90 5.36
N ASP A 379 3.85 -12.30 4.91
CA ASP A 379 2.52 -12.47 5.52
C ASP A 379 1.68 -13.42 4.66
N PRO A 380 1.28 -14.58 5.19
CA PRO A 380 0.47 -15.56 4.45
C PRO A 380 -0.88 -15.03 3.96
N LYS A 381 -1.44 -14.01 4.60
CA LYS A 381 -2.67 -13.35 4.14
C LYS A 381 -2.50 -12.71 2.76
N VAL A 382 -1.30 -12.24 2.45
CA VAL A 382 -0.97 -11.62 1.17
C VAL A 382 -0.96 -12.62 0.03
N PHE A 383 -0.78 -13.91 0.31
CA PHE A 383 -0.76 -14.98 -0.69
C PHE A 383 -2.02 -14.97 -1.59
N ILE A 384 -3.19 -14.91 -0.96
CA ILE A 384 -4.48 -14.86 -1.68
C ILE A 384 -4.59 -13.58 -2.53
N HIS A 385 -4.12 -12.45 -1.99
CA HIS A 385 -4.18 -11.17 -2.71
C HIS A 385 -3.26 -11.13 -3.92
N ARG A 386 -2.05 -11.72 -3.82
CA ARG A 386 -1.16 -11.90 -4.97
C ARG A 386 -1.80 -12.81 -6.01
N SER A 387 -2.25 -13.99 -5.60
CA SER A 387 -2.88 -14.99 -6.49
C SER A 387 -4.14 -14.44 -7.14
N GLY A 388 -4.97 -13.71 -6.39
CA GLY A 388 -6.22 -13.09 -6.87
C GLY A 388 -6.03 -11.91 -7.85
N ARG A 389 -4.79 -11.61 -8.29
CA ARG A 389 -4.57 -10.74 -9.45
C ARG A 389 -4.94 -11.44 -10.76
N ALA A 390 -4.77 -12.76 -10.84
CA ALA A 390 -5.26 -13.57 -11.97
C ALA A 390 -6.71 -14.06 -11.76
N GLY A 391 -7.35 -14.53 -12.81
CA GLY A 391 -8.68 -15.14 -12.75
C GLY A 391 -9.84 -14.18 -12.49
N ARG A 392 -9.73 -12.91 -12.89
CA ARG A 392 -10.77 -11.89 -12.73
C ARG A 392 -11.78 -11.89 -13.88
N ALA A 393 -12.98 -11.37 -13.60
CA ALA A 393 -14.07 -11.21 -14.56
C ALA A 393 -14.45 -12.53 -15.28
N GLY A 394 -14.41 -13.66 -14.57
CA GLY A 394 -14.79 -14.97 -15.12
C GLY A 394 -13.76 -15.62 -16.05
N ARG A 395 -12.59 -15.01 -16.28
CA ARG A 395 -11.51 -15.57 -17.09
C ARG A 395 -10.68 -16.56 -16.28
N LYS A 396 -10.17 -17.60 -16.93
CA LYS A 396 -9.22 -18.54 -16.33
C LYS A 396 -7.91 -17.83 -16.04
N GLY A 397 -7.36 -18.02 -14.85
CA GLY A 397 -6.06 -17.50 -14.43
C GLY A 397 -5.26 -18.56 -13.71
N LEU A 398 -3.93 -18.49 -13.82
CA LEU A 398 -2.99 -19.36 -13.14
C LEU A 398 -2.16 -18.55 -12.16
N ALA A 399 -2.07 -19.03 -10.91
CA ALA A 399 -1.15 -18.49 -9.92
C ALA A 399 -0.21 -19.60 -9.43
N VAL A 400 1.09 -19.37 -9.53
CA VAL A 400 2.11 -20.35 -9.15
C VAL A 400 3.00 -19.77 -8.07
N VAL A 401 3.24 -20.51 -6.99
CA VAL A 401 4.27 -20.19 -5.98
C VAL A 401 5.43 -21.14 -6.11
N MET A 402 6.66 -20.61 -6.00
CA MET A 402 7.88 -21.41 -6.03
C MET A 402 8.41 -21.58 -4.61
N LEU A 403 8.57 -22.82 -4.18
CA LEU A 403 9.06 -23.19 -2.85
C LEU A 403 10.44 -23.83 -2.98
N HIS A 404 11.29 -23.65 -1.98
CA HIS A 404 12.53 -24.42 -1.87
C HIS A 404 12.25 -25.86 -1.42
N PRO A 405 13.06 -26.82 -1.83
CA PRO A 405 12.96 -28.19 -1.32
C PRO A 405 13.10 -28.26 0.20
N GLY A 406 12.42 -29.20 0.81
CA GLY A 406 12.48 -29.45 2.24
C GLY A 406 11.41 -28.72 3.03
N ARG A 407 11.79 -27.94 4.07
CA ARG A 407 10.84 -27.38 5.02
C ARG A 407 9.80 -26.43 4.41
N GLU A 408 10.14 -25.71 3.34
CA GLU A 408 9.16 -24.82 2.68
C GLU A 408 7.98 -25.58 2.07
N GLU A 409 8.11 -26.88 1.82
CA GLU A 409 7.01 -27.72 1.35
C GLU A 409 5.86 -27.83 2.36
N ASP A 410 6.14 -27.66 3.65
CA ASP A 410 5.13 -27.58 4.69
C ASP A 410 4.19 -26.37 4.54
N TYR A 411 4.60 -25.37 3.74
CA TYR A 411 3.75 -24.22 3.43
C TYR A 411 2.47 -24.62 2.69
N VAL A 412 2.49 -25.71 1.95
CA VAL A 412 1.30 -26.27 1.27
C VAL A 412 0.22 -26.64 2.29
N ARG A 413 0.61 -27.43 3.32
CA ARG A 413 -0.31 -27.81 4.42
C ARG A 413 -0.74 -26.61 5.25
N PHE A 414 0.19 -25.68 5.47
CA PHE A 414 -0.09 -24.44 6.19
C PHE A 414 -1.17 -23.58 5.51
N LEU A 415 -1.16 -23.50 4.17
CA LEU A 415 -2.19 -22.82 3.38
C LEU A 415 -3.50 -23.60 3.36
N GLU A 416 -3.47 -24.92 3.30
CA GLU A 416 -4.65 -25.79 3.33
C GLU A 416 -5.46 -25.58 4.62
N VAL A 417 -4.79 -25.59 5.80
CA VAL A 417 -5.43 -25.29 7.09
C VAL A 417 -6.11 -23.91 7.09
N ARG A 418 -5.58 -22.95 6.31
CA ARG A 418 -6.16 -21.61 6.14
C ARG A 418 -7.25 -21.54 5.05
N LYS A 419 -7.75 -22.69 4.58
CA LYS A 419 -8.77 -22.78 3.53
C LYS A 419 -8.32 -22.13 2.22
N THR A 420 -7.04 -22.28 1.90
CA THR A 420 -6.42 -21.79 0.66
C THR A 420 -5.59 -22.92 0.04
N PRO A 421 -6.22 -24.03 -0.38
CA PRO A 421 -5.48 -25.16 -0.91
C PRO A 421 -4.79 -24.80 -2.21
N ILE A 422 -3.58 -25.30 -2.39
CA ILE A 422 -2.79 -25.21 -3.61
C ILE A 422 -2.41 -26.62 -4.07
N ILE A 423 -2.30 -26.83 -5.36
CA ILE A 423 -2.01 -28.14 -5.96
C ILE A 423 -0.63 -28.11 -6.65
N PRO A 424 0.05 -29.24 -6.80
CA PRO A 424 1.26 -29.30 -7.60
C PRO A 424 0.98 -28.83 -9.03
N LEU A 425 1.90 -28.09 -9.64
CA LEU A 425 1.81 -27.73 -11.06
C LEU A 425 2.13 -28.97 -11.91
N ALA A 426 1.10 -29.67 -12.37
CA ALA A 426 1.26 -30.87 -13.16
C ALA A 426 1.54 -30.58 -14.65
N ARG A 427 1.01 -29.47 -15.18
CA ARG A 427 1.18 -29.07 -16.58
C ARG A 427 1.30 -27.55 -16.70
N PRO A 428 2.27 -27.04 -17.51
CA PRO A 428 3.31 -27.79 -18.24
C PRO A 428 4.31 -28.44 -17.28
N GLU A 429 4.92 -29.53 -17.71
CA GLU A 429 6.04 -30.13 -16.98
C GLU A 429 7.25 -29.22 -17.07
N ILE A 430 7.81 -28.85 -15.92
CA ILE A 430 8.96 -27.95 -15.80
C ILE A 430 10.14 -28.76 -15.26
N SER A 431 11.12 -29.00 -16.12
CA SER A 431 12.35 -29.70 -15.76
C SER A 431 13.55 -28.84 -16.16
N VAL A 432 14.29 -28.37 -15.18
CA VAL A 432 15.48 -27.52 -15.38
C VAL A 432 16.72 -28.37 -15.22
N SER A 433 17.57 -28.38 -16.24
CA SER A 433 18.85 -29.09 -16.21
C SER A 433 19.94 -28.28 -15.52
N ASP A 434 20.96 -28.96 -15.01
CA ASP A 434 22.15 -28.29 -14.42
C ASP A 434 22.90 -27.40 -15.44
N GLU A 435 22.79 -27.73 -16.72
CA GLU A 435 23.39 -26.91 -17.79
C GLU A 435 22.66 -25.59 -17.97
N GLU A 436 21.32 -25.58 -17.91
CA GLU A 436 20.49 -24.37 -17.94
C GLU A 436 20.78 -23.49 -16.72
N VAL A 437 20.94 -24.07 -15.52
CA VAL A 437 21.35 -23.36 -14.30
C VAL A 437 22.70 -22.69 -14.48
N ARG A 438 23.71 -23.47 -14.91
CA ARG A 438 25.07 -22.94 -15.14
C ARG A 438 25.08 -21.81 -16.18
N SER A 439 24.36 -22.00 -17.29
CA SER A 439 24.23 -20.99 -18.34
C SER A 439 23.59 -19.70 -17.79
N ALA A 440 22.51 -19.81 -17.03
CA ALA A 440 21.84 -18.66 -16.42
C ALA A 440 22.79 -17.93 -15.44
N THR A 441 23.43 -18.66 -14.53
CA THR A 441 24.37 -18.10 -13.55
C THR A 441 25.54 -17.38 -14.25
N GLN A 442 26.09 -17.97 -15.31
CA GLN A 442 27.17 -17.33 -16.10
C GLN A 442 26.71 -16.04 -16.76
N LYS A 443 25.51 -16.03 -17.36
CA LYS A 443 24.92 -14.81 -17.94
C LYS A 443 24.76 -13.71 -16.87
N PHE A 444 24.26 -14.07 -15.69
CA PHE A 444 24.08 -13.13 -14.58
C PHE A 444 25.41 -12.56 -14.10
N ARG A 445 26.39 -13.42 -13.82
CA ARG A 445 27.74 -12.99 -13.40
C ARG A 445 28.42 -12.13 -14.46
N LYS A 446 28.30 -12.51 -15.75
CA LYS A 446 28.83 -11.71 -16.87
C LYS A 446 28.22 -10.30 -16.88
N LEU A 447 26.90 -10.16 -16.69
CA LEU A 447 26.25 -8.85 -16.60
C LEU A 447 26.73 -8.08 -15.36
N VAL A 448 26.78 -8.71 -14.19
CA VAL A 448 27.18 -8.05 -12.93
C VAL A 448 28.63 -7.56 -13.01
N LYS A 449 29.53 -8.29 -13.70
CA LYS A 449 30.91 -7.87 -13.94
C LYS A 449 31.05 -6.63 -14.84
N THR A 450 30.02 -6.26 -15.58
CA THR A 450 30.08 -5.09 -16.48
C THR A 450 30.01 -3.75 -15.76
N ASP A 451 29.46 -3.71 -14.53
CA ASP A 451 29.25 -2.46 -13.78
C ASP A 451 29.21 -2.72 -12.27
N ARG A 452 30.11 -2.07 -11.55
CA ARG A 452 30.16 -2.13 -10.09
C ARG A 452 28.83 -1.71 -9.43
N ALA A 453 28.05 -0.84 -10.07
CA ALA A 453 26.73 -0.45 -9.58
C ALA A 453 25.73 -1.64 -9.57
N LEU A 454 25.83 -2.55 -10.54
CA LEU A 454 25.03 -3.78 -10.54
C LEU A 454 25.48 -4.75 -9.45
N TYR A 455 26.78 -4.85 -9.21
CA TYR A 455 27.31 -5.63 -8.09
C TYR A 455 26.78 -5.10 -6.74
N ASP A 456 26.84 -3.80 -6.51
CA ASP A 456 26.31 -3.19 -5.29
C ASP A 456 24.81 -3.44 -5.15
N LYS A 457 24.05 -3.37 -6.25
CA LYS A 457 22.62 -3.70 -6.27
C LYS A 457 22.38 -5.16 -5.92
N ALA A 458 23.17 -6.11 -6.47
CA ALA A 458 23.06 -7.53 -6.18
C ALA A 458 23.29 -7.81 -4.68
N GLN A 459 24.38 -7.27 -4.10
CA GLN A 459 24.72 -7.40 -2.69
C GLN A 459 23.60 -6.86 -1.79
N LYS A 460 23.15 -5.65 -2.07
CA LYS A 460 22.07 -5.00 -1.31
C LYS A 460 20.74 -5.75 -1.43
N ALA A 461 20.42 -6.24 -2.62
CA ALA A 461 19.20 -6.97 -2.89
C ALA A 461 19.19 -8.31 -2.16
N PHE A 462 20.30 -9.05 -2.21
CA PHE A 462 20.46 -10.32 -1.51
C PHE A 462 20.32 -10.16 0.02
N VAL A 463 21.07 -9.24 0.63
CA VAL A 463 20.94 -8.95 2.08
C VAL A 463 19.53 -8.51 2.46
N SER A 464 18.87 -7.72 1.62
CA SER A 464 17.48 -7.29 1.85
C SER A 464 16.52 -8.47 1.79
N TRP A 465 16.73 -9.40 0.85
CA TRP A 465 15.95 -10.62 0.69
C TRP A 465 16.09 -11.54 1.90
N VAL A 466 17.32 -11.84 2.33
CA VAL A 466 17.57 -12.69 3.51
C VAL A 466 16.88 -12.13 4.76
N ARG A 467 16.96 -10.81 4.98
CA ARG A 467 16.23 -10.16 6.10
C ARG A 467 14.72 -10.31 5.98
N SER A 468 14.18 -10.19 4.77
CA SER A 468 12.74 -10.38 4.53
C SER A 468 12.33 -11.83 4.75
N TYR A 469 13.17 -12.77 4.36
CA TYR A 469 12.97 -14.20 4.56
C TYR A 469 12.95 -14.55 6.06
N GLY A 470 13.91 -14.06 6.85
CA GLY A 470 13.94 -14.26 8.29
C GLY A 470 12.82 -13.54 9.07
N ALA A 471 12.15 -12.56 8.46
CA ALA A 471 11.00 -11.86 9.03
C ALA A 471 9.65 -12.47 8.66
N HIS A 472 9.63 -13.67 8.05
CA HIS A 472 8.41 -14.35 7.66
C HIS A 472 7.56 -14.74 8.88
N GLN A 473 6.22 -14.53 8.82
CA GLN A 473 5.33 -14.85 9.96
C GLN A 473 5.24 -16.35 10.24
N ALA A 474 5.40 -17.21 9.25
CA ALA A 474 5.50 -18.66 9.42
C ALA A 474 6.95 -19.06 9.75
N THR A 475 7.46 -18.61 10.89
CA THR A 475 8.86 -18.80 11.32
C THR A 475 9.28 -20.26 11.48
N SER A 476 8.31 -21.16 11.70
CA SER A 476 8.57 -22.60 11.77
C SER A 476 8.92 -23.21 10.42
N ILE A 477 8.48 -22.60 9.31
CA ILE A 477 8.65 -23.07 7.93
C ILE A 477 9.84 -22.36 7.27
N PHE A 478 9.90 -21.04 7.37
CA PHE A 478 10.91 -20.21 6.69
C PHE A 478 12.03 -19.86 7.68
N ARG A 479 13.14 -20.63 7.64
CA ARG A 479 14.30 -20.43 8.50
C ARG A 479 15.55 -20.16 7.68
N ALA A 480 16.26 -19.10 8.01
CA ALA A 480 17.50 -18.76 7.32
C ALA A 480 18.61 -19.83 7.50
N SER A 481 18.52 -20.64 8.59
CA SER A 481 19.43 -21.77 8.81
C SER A 481 19.31 -22.91 7.80
N ASP A 482 18.14 -23.03 7.17
CA ASP A 482 17.82 -24.14 6.27
C ASP A 482 18.11 -23.79 4.79
N LEU A 483 18.62 -22.56 4.55
CA LEU A 483 18.95 -22.07 3.21
C LEU A 483 20.29 -22.63 2.72
N ASP A 484 20.30 -23.12 1.48
CA ASP A 484 21.53 -23.43 0.77
C ASP A 484 22.16 -22.15 0.21
N TRP A 485 23.21 -21.69 0.88
CA TRP A 485 23.90 -20.44 0.52
C TRP A 485 24.65 -20.52 -0.80
N ALA A 486 25.15 -21.70 -1.18
CA ALA A 486 25.84 -21.89 -2.45
C ALA A 486 24.84 -21.82 -3.61
N ASP A 487 23.74 -22.55 -3.53
CA ASP A 487 22.64 -22.51 -4.52
C ASP A 487 22.05 -21.11 -4.64
N LEU A 488 21.85 -20.42 -3.52
CA LEU A 488 21.40 -19.03 -3.52
C LEU A 488 22.40 -18.08 -4.21
N ALA A 489 23.71 -18.27 -3.98
CA ALA A 489 24.71 -17.43 -4.63
C ALA A 489 24.68 -17.58 -6.16
N GLU A 490 24.45 -18.79 -6.65
CA GLU A 490 24.24 -19.07 -8.08
C GLU A 490 22.97 -18.43 -8.61
N ALA A 491 21.85 -18.62 -7.91
CA ALA A 491 20.55 -18.03 -8.26
C ALA A 491 20.59 -16.51 -8.44
N TRP A 492 21.38 -15.84 -7.59
CA TRP A 492 21.52 -14.38 -7.62
C TRP A 492 22.68 -13.90 -8.49
N GLY A 493 23.46 -14.80 -9.11
CA GLY A 493 24.64 -14.45 -9.88
C GLY A 493 25.66 -13.63 -9.08
N LEU A 494 25.80 -13.93 -7.77
CA LEU A 494 26.72 -13.20 -6.91
C LEU A 494 28.17 -13.45 -7.33
N LEU A 495 29.00 -12.41 -7.24
CA LEU A 495 30.46 -12.50 -7.48
C LEU A 495 31.21 -12.74 -6.17
N ARG A 496 30.60 -12.43 -5.05
CA ARG A 496 31.11 -12.62 -3.69
C ARG A 496 29.96 -12.64 -2.71
N MET A 497 30.06 -13.48 -1.68
CA MET A 497 29.06 -13.45 -0.60
C MET A 497 29.13 -12.15 0.20
N PRO A 498 27.97 -11.53 0.54
CA PRO A 498 27.94 -10.33 1.37
C PRO A 498 28.35 -10.63 2.82
N ARG A 499 28.86 -9.61 3.50
CA ARG A 499 29.14 -9.71 4.94
C ARG A 499 27.83 -9.57 5.72
N MET A 500 27.31 -10.66 6.27
CA MET A 500 26.07 -10.68 7.05
C MET A 500 26.17 -11.68 8.21
N PRO A 501 25.38 -11.49 9.30
CA PRO A 501 25.45 -12.34 10.49
C PRO A 501 25.15 -13.81 10.20
N GLU A 502 24.22 -14.08 9.29
CA GLU A 502 23.73 -15.41 8.94
C GLU A 502 24.82 -16.29 8.30
N LEU A 503 25.85 -15.67 7.70
CA LEU A 503 26.98 -16.37 7.07
C LEU A 503 28.18 -16.57 8.00
N LYS A 504 28.08 -16.28 9.29
CA LYS A 504 29.22 -16.44 10.22
C LYS A 504 29.65 -17.90 10.39
N THR A 505 28.67 -18.80 10.41
CA THR A 505 28.85 -20.25 10.58
C THR A 505 28.99 -21.01 9.26
N TRP A 506 28.80 -20.33 8.12
CA TRP A 506 28.93 -20.97 6.81
C TRP A 506 30.40 -21.09 6.38
N GLU A 507 30.82 -22.32 6.12
CA GLU A 507 32.24 -22.68 5.79
C GLU A 507 32.52 -22.68 4.29
N GLY A 508 31.52 -22.42 3.43
CA GLY A 508 31.69 -22.38 1.98
C GLY A 508 32.58 -21.24 1.48
N ASP A 509 32.98 -21.33 0.20
CA ASP A 509 33.80 -20.31 -0.45
C ASP A 509 33.06 -18.97 -0.58
N LYS A 510 33.46 -17.98 0.20
CA LYS A 510 32.87 -16.63 0.17
C LYS A 510 33.23 -15.85 -1.10
N MET A 511 34.23 -16.26 -1.83
CA MET A 511 34.63 -15.65 -3.12
C MET A 511 33.98 -16.31 -4.32
N LEU A 512 33.24 -17.41 -4.13
CA LEU A 512 32.43 -18.11 -5.14
C LEU A 512 33.21 -18.53 -6.39
N GLY A 513 34.53 -18.79 -6.22
CA GLY A 513 35.41 -19.18 -7.31
C GLY A 513 35.73 -18.08 -8.34
N GLU A 514 35.27 -16.85 -8.11
CA GLU A 514 35.40 -15.74 -9.06
C GLU A 514 36.67 -14.94 -8.80
N LYS A 515 37.57 -14.94 -9.79
CA LYS A 515 38.80 -14.11 -9.77
C LYS A 515 38.45 -12.71 -10.29
N ILE A 516 38.30 -11.74 -9.40
CA ILE A 516 37.98 -10.36 -9.73
C ILE A 516 39.04 -9.46 -9.09
N ASP A 517 39.62 -8.60 -9.89
CA ASP A 517 40.44 -7.51 -9.39
C ASP A 517 39.48 -6.37 -8.91
N TRP A 518 39.36 -6.27 -7.60
CA TRP A 518 38.47 -5.29 -6.95
C TRP A 518 38.95 -3.85 -7.07
N ASP A 519 40.21 -3.63 -7.36
CA ASP A 519 40.80 -2.31 -7.52
C ASP A 519 40.48 -1.72 -8.88
N THR A 520 40.48 -2.54 -9.93
CA THR A 520 40.16 -2.15 -11.31
C THR A 520 38.66 -2.27 -11.64
N PHE A 521 37.88 -2.97 -10.80
CA PHE A 521 36.45 -3.11 -11.01
C PHE A 521 35.72 -1.78 -10.77
N ALA A 522 35.29 -1.11 -11.85
CA ALA A 522 34.85 0.27 -11.89
C ALA A 522 33.32 0.44 -12.01
N TYR A 523 32.82 1.60 -11.61
CA TYR A 523 31.47 2.04 -11.95
C TYR A 523 31.44 2.56 -13.39
N LYS A 524 30.38 2.25 -14.15
CA LYS A 524 30.15 2.87 -15.47
C LYS A 524 29.87 4.38 -15.34
N GLU A 525 29.27 4.80 -14.26
CA GLU A 525 28.98 6.21 -13.97
C GLU A 525 30.25 6.92 -13.50
N LYS A 526 30.77 7.84 -14.31
CA LYS A 526 32.04 8.53 -14.08
C LYS A 526 32.11 9.25 -12.73
N ALA A 527 31.02 9.92 -12.32
CA ALA A 527 30.98 10.63 -11.03
C ALA A 527 31.09 9.68 -9.83
N ARG A 528 30.45 8.51 -9.89
CA ARG A 528 30.56 7.49 -8.84
C ARG A 528 31.95 6.85 -8.81
N GLU A 529 32.54 6.62 -9.97
CA GLU A 529 33.90 6.06 -10.06
C GLU A 529 34.93 7.06 -9.50
N GLN A 530 34.83 8.32 -9.85
CA GLN A 530 35.70 9.35 -9.30
C GLN A 530 35.59 9.42 -7.77
N ALA A 531 34.36 9.45 -7.22
CA ALA A 531 34.17 9.42 -5.77
C ALA A 531 34.74 8.15 -5.10
N ARG A 532 34.72 6.99 -5.80
CA ARG A 532 35.35 5.75 -5.31
C ARG A 532 36.86 5.88 -5.27
N LEU A 533 37.47 6.41 -6.34
CA LEU A 533 38.91 6.60 -6.43
C LEU A 533 39.41 7.59 -5.37
N GLU A 534 38.73 8.72 -5.20
CA GLU A 534 39.02 9.68 -4.13
C GLU A 534 38.91 9.05 -2.73
N ALA A 535 37.91 8.17 -2.51
CA ALA A 535 37.78 7.45 -1.25
C ALA A 535 38.93 6.44 -1.02
N LEU A 536 39.39 5.75 -2.06
CA LEU A 536 40.54 4.84 -2.00
C LEU A 536 41.87 5.58 -1.73
N GLU A 537 42.05 6.73 -2.35
CA GLU A 537 43.21 7.59 -2.10
C GLU A 537 43.23 8.13 -0.67
N ALA A 538 42.06 8.53 -0.17
CA ALA A 538 41.92 8.96 1.22
C ALA A 538 42.16 7.81 2.23
N GLU A 539 41.82 6.58 1.87
CA GLU A 539 42.16 5.39 2.68
C GLU A 539 43.68 5.10 2.66
N ARG A 540 44.33 5.20 1.49
CA ARG A 540 45.76 5.00 1.34
C ARG A 540 46.60 6.08 2.05
N THR A 541 46.13 7.31 2.09
CA THR A 541 46.81 8.45 2.75
C THR A 541 46.54 8.56 4.25
N GLY A 542 45.79 7.62 4.86
CA GLY A 542 45.48 7.63 6.30
C GLY A 542 44.51 8.74 6.75
N ALA A 543 44.08 9.60 5.84
CA ALA A 543 43.06 10.65 6.13
C ALA A 543 41.69 10.06 6.45
N ALA A 544 41.46 8.79 6.14
CA ALA A 544 40.22 8.07 6.41
C ALA A 544 40.09 7.60 7.87
N ASP A 545 41.17 7.39 8.60
CA ASP A 545 41.12 6.86 9.96
C ASP A 545 40.54 7.90 10.94
N ASN A 546 40.83 9.18 10.75
CA ASN A 546 40.22 10.25 11.53
C ASN A 546 38.70 10.40 11.27
N LYS A 547 38.23 10.22 10.03
CA LYS A 547 36.79 10.18 9.70
C LYS A 547 36.11 8.90 10.18
N ARG A 548 36.82 7.76 10.21
CA ARG A 548 36.29 6.49 10.74
C ARG A 548 36.19 6.51 12.27
N GLU A 549 37.14 7.13 12.96
CA GLU A 549 37.06 7.31 14.42
C GLU A 549 35.95 8.27 14.80
N ASP A 550 35.74 9.35 14.08
CA ASP A 550 34.62 10.26 14.28
C ASP A 550 33.27 9.59 13.98
N MET A 551 33.19 8.78 12.94
CA MET A 551 31.98 7.99 12.68
C MET A 551 31.80 6.83 13.68
N LYS A 552 32.87 6.19 14.16
CA LYS A 552 32.79 5.20 15.25
C LYS A 552 32.41 5.86 16.58
N ARG A 553 32.90 7.05 16.87
CA ARG A 553 32.44 7.86 18.03
C ARG A 553 30.97 8.26 17.91
N LYS A 554 30.53 8.67 16.72
CA LYS A 554 29.11 8.96 16.44
C LYS A 554 28.23 7.71 16.48
N ARG A 555 28.72 6.53 16.02
CA ARG A 555 28.01 5.24 16.12
C ARG A 555 28.00 4.67 17.54
N LYS A 556 29.07 4.79 18.33
CA LYS A 556 29.08 4.38 19.75
C LYS A 556 28.15 5.26 20.62
N LYS A 557 27.93 6.54 20.24
CA LYS A 557 26.88 7.36 20.85
C LYS A 557 25.46 6.90 20.47
N ASN A 558 25.31 6.11 19.41
CA ASN A 558 24.01 5.69 18.87
C ASN A 558 23.67 4.21 19.13
N GLU A 559 24.45 3.49 19.94
CA GLU A 559 24.12 2.13 20.35
C GLU A 559 23.58 2.15 21.78
N ALA A 560 22.29 2.30 21.90
CA ALA A 560 21.38 1.73 22.88
C ALA A 560 20.08 2.52 22.85
N TRP A 561 18.97 1.86 22.73
CA TRP A 561 17.56 2.25 23.07
C TRP A 561 17.13 3.72 22.85
N SER A 562 18.05 4.66 22.70
CA SER A 562 17.88 6.11 22.57
C SER A 562 17.65 6.60 21.13
N GLY A 563 17.84 5.79 20.11
CA GLY A 563 17.75 6.26 18.71
C GLY A 563 16.37 6.79 18.29
N LYS A 564 15.32 6.52 19.06
CA LYS A 564 13.99 7.13 18.88
C LYS A 564 13.89 8.43 19.65
N LEU A 565 14.39 8.49 20.87
CA LEU A 565 14.46 9.69 21.71
C LEU A 565 15.41 10.73 21.10
N GLU A 566 16.63 10.34 20.68
CA GLU A 566 17.55 11.27 20.00
C GLU A 566 17.04 11.81 18.66
N LYS A 567 16.29 11.01 17.89
CA LYS A 567 15.62 11.53 16.68
C LYS A 567 14.49 12.48 17.00
N GLU A 568 13.82 12.28 18.11
CA GLU A 568 12.80 13.17 18.63
C GLU A 568 13.43 14.45 19.19
N ASP A 569 14.52 14.36 19.96
CA ASP A 569 15.28 15.49 20.48
C ASP A 569 15.90 16.34 19.36
N VAL A 570 16.50 15.74 18.34
CA VAL A 570 17.03 16.48 17.17
C VAL A 570 15.89 17.12 16.37
N ARG A 571 14.71 16.50 16.32
CA ARG A 571 13.52 17.05 15.65
C ARG A 571 12.94 18.21 16.46
N VAL A 572 12.93 18.12 17.79
CA VAL A 572 12.55 19.18 18.72
C VAL A 572 13.54 20.34 18.61
N GLU A 573 14.84 20.08 18.65
CA GLU A 573 15.90 21.11 18.53
C GLU A 573 15.84 21.85 17.17
N ARG A 574 15.61 21.13 16.05
CA ARG A 574 15.40 21.76 14.75
C ARG A 574 14.11 22.59 14.69
N ARG A 575 13.06 22.14 15.39
CA ARG A 575 11.80 22.87 15.50
C ARG A 575 11.96 24.12 16.32
N GLU A 576 12.71 24.08 17.42
CA GLU A 576 13.04 25.23 18.25
C GLU A 576 13.95 26.24 17.53
N LYS A 577 15.00 25.79 16.82
CA LYS A 577 15.84 26.66 15.98
C LYS A 577 15.03 27.37 14.90
N ARG A 578 14.07 26.66 14.24
CA ARG A 578 13.16 27.29 13.27
C ARG A 578 12.19 28.28 13.94
N ARG A 579 11.71 27.95 15.15
CA ARG A 579 10.85 28.86 15.92
C ARG A 579 11.59 30.11 16.30
N LYS A 580 12.77 30.00 16.90
CA LYS A 580 13.64 31.15 17.27
C LYS A 580 13.99 32.00 16.07
N LYS A 581 14.29 31.41 14.92
CA LYS A 581 14.56 32.17 13.69
C LYS A 581 13.33 32.94 13.21
N ARG A 582 12.13 32.33 13.23
CA ARG A 582 10.88 33.02 12.88
C ARG A 582 10.49 34.10 13.88
N GLU A 583 10.74 33.87 15.16
CA GLU A 583 10.53 34.88 16.23
C GLU A 583 11.48 36.06 16.05
N ALA A 584 12.77 35.81 15.74
CA ALA A 584 13.74 36.86 15.44
C ALA A 584 13.39 37.65 14.17
N GLU A 585 12.95 36.96 13.08
CA GLU A 585 12.49 37.61 11.85
C GLU A 585 11.22 38.44 12.11
N ARG A 586 10.33 37.96 12.98
CA ARG A 586 9.09 38.67 13.35
C ARG A 586 9.37 39.87 14.21
N SER A 587 10.27 39.76 15.21
CA SER A 587 10.67 40.88 16.06
C SER A 587 11.46 41.96 15.30
N ALA A 588 12.21 41.59 14.26
CA ALA A 588 12.93 42.52 13.41
C ALA A 588 11.98 43.37 12.51
N ASN A 589 10.80 42.81 12.18
CA ASN A 589 9.84 43.50 11.31
C ASN A 589 8.68 44.17 12.07
N MET A 590 8.69 44.15 13.41
CA MET A 590 7.64 44.77 14.23
C MET A 590 7.92 46.28 14.45
N THR A 591 6.84 47.05 14.42
CA THR A 591 6.88 48.47 14.80
C THR A 591 7.07 48.65 16.31
N GLU A 592 7.52 49.82 16.76
CA GLU A 592 7.75 50.11 18.19
C GLU A 592 6.47 49.89 19.04
N ASP A 593 5.31 50.30 18.54
CA ASP A 593 4.02 50.10 19.22
C ASP A 593 3.61 48.62 19.36
N GLU A 594 3.97 47.79 18.40
CA GLU A 594 3.74 46.36 18.46
C GLU A 594 4.68 45.67 19.44
N LYS A 595 5.91 46.12 19.59
CA LYS A 595 6.87 45.61 20.59
C LYS A 595 6.40 45.88 22.01
N VAL A 596 5.87 47.10 22.27
CA VAL A 596 5.33 47.46 23.59
C VAL A 596 4.14 46.57 23.95
N LYS A 597 3.17 46.37 23.03
CA LYS A 597 2.03 45.46 23.23
C LYS A 597 2.44 44.02 23.46
N GLN A 598 3.50 43.57 22.80
CA GLN A 598 4.01 42.21 22.99
C GLN A 598 4.68 42.04 24.36
N MET A 599 5.44 43.03 24.84
CA MET A 599 6.02 43.03 26.20
C MET A 599 4.94 43.01 27.28
N GLU A 600 3.86 43.77 27.11
CA GLU A 600 2.74 43.78 28.05
C GLU A 600 2.02 42.41 28.07
N LEU A 601 1.83 41.78 26.91
CA LEU A 601 1.22 40.47 26.81
C LEU A 601 2.10 39.38 27.43
N GLU A 602 3.41 39.42 27.22
CA GLU A 602 4.35 38.47 27.81
C GLU A 602 4.42 38.64 29.34
N ALA A 603 4.36 39.86 29.86
CA ALA A 603 4.29 40.12 31.29
C ALA A 603 3.00 39.56 31.91
N LEU A 604 1.86 39.71 31.22
CA LEU A 604 0.58 39.16 31.68
C LEU A 604 0.59 37.62 31.68
N ILE A 605 1.14 36.99 30.64
CA ILE A 605 1.30 35.53 30.56
C ILE A 605 2.24 35.01 31.67
N ALA A 606 3.31 35.74 31.99
CA ALA A 606 4.23 35.37 33.06
C ALA A 606 3.53 35.45 34.43
N GLN A 607 2.67 36.46 34.63
CA GLN A 607 1.91 36.61 35.87
C GLN A 607 0.88 35.47 36.04
N VAL A 608 0.16 35.10 34.99
CA VAL A 608 -0.80 34.01 35.02
C VAL A 608 -0.09 32.64 35.26
N ARG A 609 1.08 32.43 34.69
CA ARG A 609 1.89 31.22 34.93
C ARG A 609 2.36 31.12 36.39
N ARG A 610 2.78 32.25 37.02
CA ARG A 610 3.15 32.25 38.42
C ARG A 610 1.96 31.91 39.32
N GLN A 611 0.80 32.50 39.07
CA GLN A 611 -0.43 32.18 39.82
C GLN A 611 -0.87 30.72 39.69
N ASN A 612 -0.69 30.11 38.51
CA ASN A 612 -1.00 28.70 38.31
C ASN A 612 0.03 27.78 39.00
N GLN A 613 1.30 28.12 38.98
CA GLN A 613 2.32 27.36 39.73
C GLN A 613 2.13 27.43 41.25
N GLU A 614 1.74 28.60 41.76
CA GLU A 614 1.41 28.74 43.18
C GLU A 614 0.20 27.90 43.60
N LYS A 615 -0.84 27.86 42.75
CA LYS A 615 -2.02 26.99 42.94
C LYS A 615 -1.72 25.48 42.82
N GLU A 616 -0.79 25.09 41.96
CA GLU A 616 -0.34 23.68 41.89
C GLU A 616 0.50 23.31 43.13
N GLN A 617 1.41 24.19 43.58
CA GLN A 617 2.16 23.93 44.80
C GLN A 617 1.30 23.93 46.07
N GLU A 618 0.22 24.74 46.12
CA GLU A 618 -0.77 24.66 47.20
C GLU A 618 -1.56 23.37 47.17
N LYS A 619 -1.92 22.84 45.98
CA LYS A 619 -2.59 21.55 45.81
C LYS A 619 -1.68 20.40 46.18
N GLU A 620 -0.39 20.42 45.82
CA GLU A 620 0.58 19.41 46.23
C GLU A 620 0.83 19.40 47.74
N LYS A 621 0.89 20.60 48.36
CA LYS A 621 1.01 20.73 49.82
C LYS A 621 -0.27 20.32 50.58
N ALA A 622 -1.42 20.41 49.96
CA ALA A 622 -2.69 19.91 50.52
C ALA A 622 -2.76 18.40 50.41
N ALA A 623 -2.35 17.81 49.26
CA ALA A 623 -2.33 16.37 49.04
C ALA A 623 -1.31 15.64 49.93
N SER A 624 -0.16 16.28 50.26
CA SER A 624 0.84 15.69 51.15
C SER A 624 0.48 15.78 52.64
N LYS A 625 -0.60 16.47 53.04
CA LYS A 625 -1.13 16.48 54.41
C LYS A 625 -2.21 15.41 54.63
N ASP A 626 -2.82 14.88 53.60
CA ASP A 626 -3.83 13.80 53.71
C ASP A 626 -3.23 12.39 53.72
N ASP A 627 -1.94 12.23 53.33
CA ASP A 627 -1.24 10.94 53.36
C ASP A 627 -0.54 10.60 54.70
N GLU A 628 -0.61 11.49 55.72
CA GLU A 628 0.01 11.23 57.07
C GLU A 628 -0.96 10.70 58.10
N PHE A 629 -2.20 10.32 57.75
CA PHE A 629 -3.18 9.81 58.70
C PHE A 629 -3.92 8.56 58.20
N GLU A 630 -3.24 7.41 58.20
CA GLU A 630 -3.85 6.08 58.37
C GLU A 630 -2.74 5.04 58.60
N GLY A 631 -2.37 4.93 59.86
CA GLY A 631 -1.69 3.79 60.43
C GLY A 631 -2.30 3.52 61.78
N PHE A 632 -3.24 2.56 61.87
CA PHE A 632 -3.53 1.81 63.07
C PHE A 632 -4.29 0.50 62.75
N ASP A 633 -3.62 -0.62 63.05
CA ASP A 633 -4.08 -1.90 63.64
C ASP A 633 -5.45 -2.46 63.21
N ASP A 634 -5.48 -3.65 62.56
CA ASP A 634 -5.61 -5.03 63.14
C ASP A 634 -5.41 -6.08 62.02
#